data_049c80de2dafeea5bfd685dbbf37cd23
#
_entry.id   049c80de2dafeea5bfd685dbbf37cd23
#
_cell.length_a   1.000
_cell.length_b   1.000
_cell.length_c   1.000
_cell.angle_alpha   90.00
_cell.angle_beta   90.00
_cell.angle_gamma   90.00
#
_symmetry.space_group_name_H-M   'P 1'
#
loop_
_entity.id
_entity.type
_entity.pdbx_description
1 polymer ?
#
loop_
_entity_poly.entity_id
_entity_poly.type
_entity_poly.pdbx_seq_one_letter_code
_entity_poly.pdbx_strand_id
1 'polypeptide(L)'
;MSHNRPELNEQVIKAQHAAAIQSGVGRSNKHESAEKHVSGEARFIDDKPELPGLLHLCPRLSEHAHARITRIDVGPCYAIPGVVSVLTWQDVPGINDVGPLEPGDPLLAHDKVEYLGQIVIVVAAGSPDAARAGAAAAVIEYEVLGPLLDVEQALAQNSFVQEPHVHQRGDVEAALARAPHRITGSFHIGGQEHFYLETQTALVIPGEDQQLQVFSSTQNPTEVQKLVAEVMGISMNQVTIDMRRMGGGFGGKETQAAGVACLCAIVARQTGRAAKMRLSRRDDMRITGKRHPFFVRYEVGVEDDGLLCGVKIDLAGNCGYSLDLSGSIVDRAMFHADNAYYLGDARITGYRCRTNTASNTAYRGFGGPQGMVAIEQIMDHIARERGLDPLALRKRNYYGKQDRNITHYHQQVEDNLLDEITEQLEQSSDYQARRAEIRAFNARSPLLKRGLALTPVKFGISFTSSFLNQAGALILIYTDGTVQLNHGGTEMGQGLNTKIIQIVAEVLQIEVDKIQITATDTGKVPNTSPTAASSGADLNGKAAQNAAEILRDRMTQMLCQLHQCDASEVSFRNGIVRAGEKHYTFADVAQLAWLNQVPLSANGYYRVPGIHYDRLAGRGQPFYYFAYGAACCEVVIDTLTGEYRLLRADILHDVGASLNPAIDIGQVEGGFVQGVGWLTCEELVWSEKGQFLTDGPASYKIPAISDVPADLRVTLVENRKNPQDTVFHSKAVGEPPFMLGIAAWCALQDAVASVGGYARHPQLDAPATPERVLNGVLQLAGACDDLP
;
A
#
# COMPACT_ATOMS: atom_id res chain seq x y z
N MET A 1 -40.96 32.05 1.30
CA MET A 1 -41.19 31.75 2.74
C MET A 1 -39.97 32.23 3.50
N SER A 2 -40.12 33.34 4.22
CA SER A 2 -39.04 33.88 5.05
C SER A 2 -38.92 32.99 6.31
N HIS A 3 -37.95 32.09 6.35
CA HIS A 3 -37.57 31.46 7.60
C HIS A 3 -36.84 32.54 8.42
N ASN A 4 -37.44 32.98 9.53
CA ASN A 4 -36.79 33.76 10.55
C ASN A 4 -35.56 32.99 11.08
N ARG A 5 -34.39 33.19 10.45
CA ARG A 5 -33.12 32.90 11.11
C ARG A 5 -32.88 34.02 12.12
N PRO A 6 -32.47 33.70 13.37
CA PRO A 6 -32.09 34.74 14.31
C PRO A 6 -30.98 35.60 13.69
N GLU A 7 -31.15 36.89 13.59
CA GLU A 7 -30.11 37.83 13.19
C GLU A 7 -28.95 37.65 14.19
N LEU A 8 -27.83 37.10 13.71
CA LEU A 8 -26.61 37.02 14.52
C LEU A 8 -26.21 38.46 14.86
N ASN A 9 -25.98 38.73 16.16
CA ASN A 9 -25.48 40.01 16.63
C ASN A 9 -24.18 40.37 15.90
N GLU A 10 -24.08 41.59 15.36
CA GLU A 10 -22.91 42.06 14.58
C GLU A 10 -21.59 41.93 15.33
N GLN A 11 -21.59 42.05 16.66
CA GLN A 11 -20.40 41.79 17.50
C GLN A 11 -20.01 40.36 17.52
N VAL A 12 -20.95 39.40 17.53
CA VAL A 12 -20.71 37.97 17.48
C VAL A 12 -20.12 37.56 16.11
N ILE A 13 -20.70 38.11 15.01
CA ILE A 13 -20.21 37.92 13.65
C ILE A 13 -18.75 38.38 13.49
N LYS A 14 -18.46 39.61 13.99
CA LYS A 14 -17.08 40.16 13.93
C LYS A 14 -16.09 39.34 14.77
N ALA A 15 -16.48 38.88 15.95
CA ALA A 15 -15.67 38.02 16.80
C ALA A 15 -15.42 36.65 16.14
N GLN A 16 -16.43 36.06 15.55
CA GLN A 16 -16.30 34.78 14.84
C GLN A 16 -15.39 34.89 13.60
N HIS A 17 -15.53 35.98 12.81
CA HIS A 17 -14.64 36.24 11.67
C HIS A 17 -13.17 36.49 12.10
N ALA A 18 -12.93 36.99 13.32
CA ALA A 18 -11.56 37.14 13.83
C ALA A 18 -10.90 35.81 14.21
N ALA A 19 -11.67 34.78 14.55
CA ALA A 19 -11.17 33.48 14.94
C ALA A 19 -10.82 32.60 13.72
N ALA A 20 -9.86 31.67 13.87
CA ALA A 20 -9.59 30.63 12.87
C ALA A 20 -10.54 29.44 13.10
N ILE A 21 -10.81 28.67 12.04
CA ILE A 21 -11.49 27.38 12.17
C ILE A 21 -10.69 26.44 13.08
N GLN A 22 -11.39 25.61 13.86
CA GLN A 22 -10.76 24.73 14.84
C GLN A 22 -10.45 23.33 14.25
N SER A 23 -11.09 22.97 13.15
CA SER A 23 -11.02 21.64 12.54
C SER A 23 -10.34 21.62 11.16
N GLY A 24 -9.62 22.67 10.77
CA GLY A 24 -8.89 22.77 9.50
C GLY A 24 -7.63 21.90 9.42
N VAL A 25 -6.84 22.16 8.40
CA VAL A 25 -5.57 21.47 8.15
C VAL A 25 -4.58 21.67 9.31
N GLY A 26 -3.80 20.62 9.64
CA GLY A 26 -2.85 20.65 10.75
C GLY A 26 -3.47 20.40 12.12
N ARG A 27 -4.78 20.15 12.20
CA ARG A 27 -5.47 19.80 13.45
C ARG A 27 -5.68 18.29 13.55
N SER A 28 -5.54 17.76 14.77
CA SER A 28 -5.77 16.35 15.08
C SER A 28 -7.26 16.03 15.20
N ASN A 29 -7.97 16.07 14.09
CA ASN A 29 -9.37 15.66 14.04
C ASN A 29 -9.48 14.14 14.13
N LYS A 30 -10.54 13.66 14.81
CA LYS A 30 -10.86 12.23 14.81
C LYS A 30 -11.13 11.72 13.41
N HIS A 31 -10.77 10.46 13.13
CA HIS A 31 -11.16 9.78 11.89
C HIS A 31 -12.68 9.84 11.70
N GLU A 32 -13.16 10.17 10.50
CA GLU A 32 -14.59 10.44 10.21
C GLU A 32 -15.54 9.27 10.51
N SER A 33 -14.98 8.06 10.54
CA SER A 33 -15.72 6.85 10.87
C SER A 33 -15.45 6.33 12.30
N ALA A 34 -14.60 6.98 13.11
CA ALA A 34 -14.17 6.44 14.42
C ALA A 34 -15.35 6.11 15.33
N GLU A 35 -16.29 7.05 15.49
CA GLU A 35 -17.47 6.84 16.32
C GLU A 35 -18.41 5.76 15.76
N LYS A 36 -18.53 5.70 14.42
CA LYS A 36 -19.33 4.67 13.74
C LYS A 36 -18.76 3.26 13.91
N HIS A 37 -17.43 3.12 13.98
CA HIS A 37 -16.80 1.82 14.23
C HIS A 37 -17.09 1.30 15.64
N VAL A 38 -16.96 2.15 16.66
CA VAL A 38 -17.16 1.73 18.05
C VAL A 38 -18.64 1.62 18.45
N SER A 39 -19.53 2.32 17.74
CA SER A 39 -20.98 2.20 17.95
C SER A 39 -21.64 1.07 17.14
N GLY A 40 -20.90 0.47 16.18
CA GLY A 40 -21.45 -0.51 15.25
C GLY A 40 -22.30 0.10 14.10
N GLU A 41 -22.29 1.42 13.93
CA GLU A 41 -22.98 2.11 12.84
C GLU A 41 -22.22 2.02 11.50
N ALA A 42 -20.90 1.81 11.54
CA ALA A 42 -20.09 1.64 10.35
C ALA A 42 -20.51 0.38 9.60
N ARG A 43 -20.92 0.54 8.34
CA ARG A 43 -21.36 -0.59 7.48
C ARG A 43 -20.33 -0.87 6.41
N PHE A 44 -19.96 -2.14 6.29
CA PHE A 44 -19.18 -2.70 5.21
C PHE A 44 -20.12 -3.36 4.18
N ILE A 45 -19.58 -3.93 3.12
CA ILE A 45 -20.41 -4.52 2.05
C ILE A 45 -21.22 -5.70 2.57
N ASP A 46 -20.62 -6.52 3.44
CA ASP A 46 -21.31 -7.68 4.01
C ASP A 46 -22.47 -7.31 4.96
N ASP A 47 -22.42 -6.11 5.56
CA ASP A 47 -23.45 -5.56 6.45
C ASP A 47 -24.65 -4.95 5.72
N LYS A 48 -24.61 -4.89 4.37
CA LYS A 48 -25.78 -4.42 3.62
C LYS A 48 -26.94 -5.38 3.81
N PRO A 49 -28.17 -4.85 4.05
CA PRO A 49 -29.35 -5.70 4.23
C PRO A 49 -29.53 -6.69 3.07
N GLU A 50 -29.85 -7.92 3.38
CA GLU A 50 -30.16 -8.93 2.37
C GLU A 50 -31.39 -8.55 1.57
N LEU A 51 -31.25 -8.53 0.26
CA LEU A 51 -32.33 -8.26 -0.67
C LEU A 51 -33.18 -9.52 -0.86
N PRO A 52 -34.52 -9.36 -1.08
CA PRO A 52 -35.36 -10.50 -1.41
C PRO A 52 -34.82 -11.27 -2.61
N GLY A 53 -34.64 -12.56 -2.42
CA GLY A 53 -34.14 -13.42 -3.49
C GLY A 53 -32.62 -13.31 -3.77
N LEU A 54 -31.86 -12.70 -2.88
CA LEU A 54 -30.39 -12.64 -2.99
C LEU A 54 -29.78 -14.03 -3.23
N LEU A 55 -28.81 -14.10 -4.14
CA LEU A 55 -28.02 -15.30 -4.41
C LEU A 55 -26.64 -15.19 -3.77
N HIS A 56 -26.21 -16.24 -3.09
CA HIS A 56 -24.88 -16.37 -2.53
C HIS A 56 -24.00 -17.22 -3.44
N LEU A 57 -22.79 -16.76 -3.70
CA LEU A 57 -21.83 -17.43 -4.58
C LEU A 57 -20.75 -18.14 -3.76
N CYS A 58 -20.40 -19.36 -4.18
CA CYS A 58 -19.28 -20.12 -3.63
C CYS A 58 -18.42 -20.69 -4.76
N PRO A 59 -17.07 -20.46 -4.76
CA PRO A 59 -16.19 -21.00 -5.77
C PRO A 59 -15.85 -22.46 -5.47
N ARG A 60 -15.65 -23.26 -6.52
CA ARG A 60 -14.92 -24.54 -6.48
C ARG A 60 -13.50 -24.30 -6.92
N LEU A 61 -12.56 -24.53 -6.04
CA LEU A 61 -11.15 -24.28 -6.22
C LEU A 61 -10.41 -25.51 -6.76
N SER A 62 -9.34 -25.28 -7.52
CA SER A 62 -8.41 -26.34 -7.92
C SER A 62 -7.75 -27.00 -6.72
N GLU A 63 -7.63 -28.33 -6.78
CA GLU A 63 -6.93 -29.16 -5.79
C GLU A 63 -5.46 -29.41 -6.16
N HIS A 64 -5.03 -28.92 -7.33
CA HIS A 64 -3.69 -29.09 -7.86
C HIS A 64 -3.03 -27.75 -8.17
N ALA A 65 -1.74 -27.66 -7.95
CA ALA A 65 -0.97 -26.46 -8.28
C ALA A 65 -0.67 -26.34 -9.79
N HIS A 66 -0.61 -27.48 -10.49
CA HIS A 66 -0.43 -27.52 -11.95
C HIS A 66 -1.07 -28.77 -12.51
N ALA A 67 -2.11 -28.62 -13.32
CA ALA A 67 -2.80 -29.76 -13.91
C ALA A 67 -3.62 -29.34 -15.14
N ARG A 68 -3.81 -30.22 -16.10
CA ARG A 68 -4.81 -30.05 -17.16
C ARG A 68 -6.18 -30.47 -16.64
N ILE A 69 -7.21 -29.70 -16.97
CA ILE A 69 -8.59 -30.08 -16.72
C ILE A 69 -9.05 -30.97 -17.86
N THR A 70 -9.37 -32.23 -17.55
CA THR A 70 -9.83 -33.20 -18.56
C THR A 70 -11.35 -33.30 -18.66
N ARG A 71 -12.05 -32.99 -17.55
CA ARG A 71 -13.52 -32.98 -17.49
C ARG A 71 -14.02 -32.07 -16.38
N ILE A 72 -15.11 -31.35 -16.64
CA ILE A 72 -15.91 -30.62 -15.65
C ILE A 72 -17.34 -31.13 -15.76
N ASP A 73 -17.88 -31.70 -14.67
CA ASP A 73 -19.26 -32.14 -14.58
C ASP A 73 -19.98 -31.36 -13.46
N VAL A 74 -20.87 -30.47 -13.86
CA VAL A 74 -21.67 -29.63 -12.98
C VAL A 74 -23.05 -30.21 -12.69
N GLY A 75 -23.42 -31.33 -13.32
CA GLY A 75 -24.73 -31.98 -13.11
C GLY A 75 -25.07 -32.24 -11.64
N PRO A 76 -24.15 -32.82 -10.83
CA PRO A 76 -24.38 -33.06 -9.41
C PRO A 76 -24.65 -31.76 -8.60
N CYS A 77 -24.17 -30.59 -9.01
CA CYS A 77 -24.43 -29.33 -8.32
C CYS A 77 -25.91 -28.97 -8.30
N TYR A 78 -26.60 -29.20 -9.42
CA TYR A 78 -28.04 -28.91 -9.54
C TYR A 78 -28.94 -29.86 -8.76
N ALA A 79 -28.44 -31.00 -8.28
CA ALA A 79 -29.14 -31.90 -7.38
C ALA A 79 -29.23 -31.36 -5.94
N ILE A 80 -28.44 -30.36 -5.59
CA ILE A 80 -28.44 -29.71 -4.27
C ILE A 80 -29.61 -28.70 -4.21
N PRO A 81 -30.55 -28.87 -3.25
CA PRO A 81 -31.67 -27.94 -3.10
C PRO A 81 -31.22 -26.50 -2.87
N GLY A 82 -31.79 -25.58 -3.63
CA GLY A 82 -31.47 -24.14 -3.53
C GLY A 82 -30.37 -23.66 -4.48
N VAL A 83 -29.66 -24.54 -5.19
CA VAL A 83 -28.77 -24.15 -6.29
C VAL A 83 -29.60 -23.62 -7.46
N VAL A 84 -29.21 -22.44 -7.97
CA VAL A 84 -29.91 -21.72 -9.05
C VAL A 84 -29.08 -21.66 -10.32
N SER A 85 -27.77 -21.42 -10.19
CA SER A 85 -26.88 -21.31 -11.35
C SER A 85 -25.49 -21.87 -10.99
N VAL A 86 -24.81 -22.43 -11.98
CA VAL A 86 -23.41 -22.87 -11.88
C VAL A 86 -22.66 -22.26 -13.05
N LEU A 87 -21.64 -21.47 -12.79
CA LEU A 87 -20.79 -20.84 -13.80
C LEU A 87 -19.58 -21.70 -14.10
N THR A 88 -19.31 -21.87 -15.37
CA THR A 88 -18.06 -22.35 -15.95
C THR A 88 -17.48 -21.27 -16.85
N TRP A 89 -16.27 -21.45 -17.37
CA TRP A 89 -15.68 -20.51 -18.31
C TRP A 89 -16.54 -20.22 -19.56
N GLN A 90 -17.43 -21.16 -19.95
CA GLN A 90 -18.34 -21.04 -21.09
C GLN A 90 -19.50 -20.06 -20.83
N ASP A 91 -19.77 -19.76 -19.57
CA ASP A 91 -20.86 -18.86 -19.16
C ASP A 91 -20.42 -17.39 -19.08
N VAL A 92 -19.14 -17.11 -19.34
CA VAL A 92 -18.59 -15.75 -19.38
C VAL A 92 -19.03 -15.07 -20.69
N PRO A 93 -19.82 -13.98 -20.63
CA PRO A 93 -20.42 -13.40 -21.83
C PRO A 93 -19.43 -12.67 -22.75
N GLY A 94 -18.37 -12.09 -22.17
CA GLY A 94 -17.33 -11.32 -22.85
C GLY A 94 -15.98 -12.00 -22.75
N ILE A 95 -15.01 -11.33 -22.10
CA ILE A 95 -13.63 -11.79 -22.00
C ILE A 95 -13.45 -12.55 -20.68
N ASN A 96 -13.03 -13.82 -20.74
CA ASN A 96 -12.70 -14.63 -19.56
C ASN A 96 -11.29 -14.31 -19.04
N ASP A 97 -11.02 -13.05 -18.73
CA ASP A 97 -9.72 -12.59 -18.25
C ASP A 97 -9.91 -11.35 -17.38
N VAL A 98 -9.18 -11.26 -16.26
CA VAL A 98 -9.18 -10.14 -15.32
C VAL A 98 -7.77 -9.56 -15.09
N GLY A 99 -6.84 -9.84 -15.98
CA GLY A 99 -5.50 -9.27 -15.95
C GLY A 99 -5.54 -7.74 -16.07
N PRO A 100 -4.98 -7.00 -15.10
CA PRO A 100 -5.13 -5.53 -15.06
C PRO A 100 -4.31 -4.80 -16.12
N LEU A 101 -3.14 -5.33 -16.48
CA LEU A 101 -2.21 -4.73 -17.44
C LEU A 101 -2.14 -5.49 -18.75
N GLU A 102 -2.02 -6.80 -18.69
CA GLU A 102 -1.93 -7.70 -19.85
C GLU A 102 -2.84 -8.91 -19.60
N PRO A 103 -3.43 -9.50 -20.65
CA PRO A 103 -4.20 -10.74 -20.52
C PRO A 103 -3.34 -11.90 -20.00
N GLY A 104 -3.95 -12.83 -19.31
CA GLY A 104 -3.30 -14.05 -18.80
C GLY A 104 -3.74 -14.43 -17.40
N ASP A 105 -4.83 -13.81 -16.91
CA ASP A 105 -5.42 -14.08 -15.61
C ASP A 105 -6.89 -14.49 -15.79
N PRO A 106 -7.18 -15.76 -16.21
CA PRO A 106 -8.53 -16.18 -16.49
C PRO A 106 -9.42 -16.11 -15.25
N LEU A 107 -10.60 -15.49 -15.39
CA LEU A 107 -11.62 -15.40 -14.35
C LEU A 107 -12.06 -16.78 -13.86
N LEU A 108 -12.23 -17.72 -14.81
CA LEU A 108 -12.53 -19.13 -14.58
C LEU A 108 -11.60 -20.00 -15.41
N ALA A 109 -10.89 -20.93 -14.76
CA ALA A 109 -9.98 -21.83 -15.43
C ALA A 109 -10.74 -22.76 -16.41
N HIS A 110 -10.18 -23.01 -17.62
CA HIS A 110 -10.87 -23.83 -18.61
C HIS A 110 -10.13 -25.10 -19.02
N ASP A 111 -8.88 -25.02 -19.44
CA ASP A 111 -8.08 -26.16 -19.94
C ASP A 111 -6.99 -26.58 -18.94
N LYS A 112 -6.57 -25.65 -18.08
CA LYS A 112 -5.46 -25.86 -17.16
C LYS A 112 -5.64 -25.03 -15.89
N VAL A 113 -5.15 -25.58 -14.78
CA VAL A 113 -4.95 -24.85 -13.53
C VAL A 113 -3.46 -24.65 -13.30
N GLU A 114 -3.10 -23.45 -12.85
CA GLU A 114 -1.73 -22.97 -12.71
C GLU A 114 -1.32 -22.76 -11.25
N TYR A 115 -2.27 -22.82 -10.31
CA TYR A 115 -1.99 -22.81 -8.87
C TYR A 115 -3.08 -23.51 -8.09
N LEU A 116 -2.74 -24.01 -6.91
CA LEU A 116 -3.69 -24.65 -6.00
C LEU A 116 -4.57 -23.55 -5.37
N GLY A 117 -5.87 -23.59 -5.66
CA GLY A 117 -6.82 -22.56 -5.26
C GLY A 117 -7.38 -21.75 -6.43
N GLN A 118 -6.96 -21.98 -7.67
CA GLN A 118 -7.55 -21.30 -8.83
C GLN A 118 -9.03 -21.67 -8.98
N ILE A 119 -9.87 -20.67 -9.27
CA ILE A 119 -11.31 -20.87 -9.42
C ILE A 119 -11.61 -21.62 -10.74
N VAL A 120 -12.28 -22.77 -10.65
CA VAL A 120 -12.69 -23.57 -11.82
C VAL A 120 -14.17 -23.36 -12.16
N ILE A 121 -15.04 -23.38 -11.17
CA ILE A 121 -16.48 -23.08 -11.31
C ILE A 121 -16.96 -22.25 -10.12
N VAL A 122 -18.13 -21.62 -10.28
CA VAL A 122 -18.80 -20.89 -9.19
C VAL A 122 -20.26 -21.34 -9.13
N VAL A 123 -20.73 -21.66 -7.92
CA VAL A 123 -22.12 -22.04 -7.67
C VAL A 123 -22.87 -20.90 -6.99
N ALA A 124 -24.03 -20.54 -7.52
CA ALA A 124 -24.94 -19.55 -6.96
C ALA A 124 -26.20 -20.23 -6.41
N ALA A 125 -26.53 -19.95 -5.16
CA ALA A 125 -27.66 -20.56 -4.46
C ALA A 125 -28.39 -19.56 -3.55
N GLY A 126 -29.59 -19.91 -3.11
CA GLY A 126 -30.41 -19.10 -2.20
C GLY A 126 -29.90 -19.03 -0.76
N SER A 127 -28.83 -19.75 -0.42
CA SER A 127 -28.14 -19.64 0.87
C SER A 127 -26.65 -19.96 0.74
N PRO A 128 -25.79 -19.46 1.65
CA PRO A 128 -24.36 -19.78 1.67
C PRO A 128 -24.09 -21.29 1.80
N ASP A 129 -24.91 -22.02 2.58
CA ASP A 129 -24.73 -23.45 2.78
C ASP A 129 -25.04 -24.26 1.52
N ALA A 130 -26.14 -23.91 0.82
CA ALA A 130 -26.46 -24.53 -0.45
C ALA A 130 -25.41 -24.26 -1.53
N ALA A 131 -24.88 -23.03 -1.57
CA ALA A 131 -23.79 -22.69 -2.51
C ALA A 131 -22.53 -23.52 -2.23
N ARG A 132 -22.12 -23.66 -0.96
CA ARG A 132 -20.98 -24.52 -0.56
C ARG A 132 -21.20 -25.99 -0.88
N ALA A 133 -22.37 -26.52 -0.55
CA ALA A 133 -22.71 -27.89 -0.86
C ALA A 133 -22.74 -28.16 -2.37
N GLY A 134 -23.29 -27.23 -3.14
CA GLY A 134 -23.29 -27.28 -4.61
C GLY A 134 -21.85 -27.24 -5.18
N ALA A 135 -21.01 -26.35 -4.71
CA ALA A 135 -19.61 -26.28 -5.15
C ALA A 135 -18.82 -27.57 -4.82
N ALA A 136 -19.07 -28.16 -3.65
CA ALA A 136 -18.45 -29.42 -3.26
C ALA A 136 -18.96 -30.64 -4.08
N ALA A 137 -20.15 -30.56 -4.65
CA ALA A 137 -20.75 -31.67 -5.43
C ALA A 137 -20.19 -31.73 -6.87
N ALA A 138 -19.53 -30.68 -7.38
CA ALA A 138 -18.94 -30.69 -8.72
C ALA A 138 -17.85 -31.75 -8.86
N VAL A 139 -17.82 -32.44 -9.99
CA VAL A 139 -16.79 -33.43 -10.32
C VAL A 139 -15.83 -32.82 -11.36
N ILE A 140 -14.57 -32.69 -10.99
CA ILE A 140 -13.53 -32.16 -11.85
C ILE A 140 -12.42 -33.21 -11.95
N GLU A 141 -12.08 -33.61 -13.16
CA GLU A 141 -11.03 -34.58 -13.41
C GLU A 141 -9.78 -33.88 -13.95
N TYR A 142 -8.60 -34.32 -13.49
CA TYR A 142 -7.36 -33.67 -13.78
C TYR A 142 -6.29 -34.66 -14.26
N GLU A 143 -5.46 -34.19 -15.20
CA GLU A 143 -4.14 -34.76 -15.49
C GLU A 143 -3.08 -33.92 -14.79
N VAL A 144 -2.50 -34.47 -13.72
CA VAL A 144 -1.56 -33.72 -12.85
C VAL A 144 -0.24 -33.51 -13.55
N LEU A 145 0.28 -32.29 -13.50
CA LEU A 145 1.57 -31.89 -14.01
C LEU A 145 2.51 -31.51 -12.84
N GLY A 146 3.84 -31.52 -13.11
CA GLY A 146 4.81 -31.07 -12.10
C GLY A 146 4.73 -29.58 -11.89
N PRO A 147 4.52 -29.08 -10.64
CA PRO A 147 4.51 -27.65 -10.38
C PRO A 147 5.93 -27.10 -10.21
N LEU A 148 6.16 -25.87 -10.66
CA LEU A 148 7.34 -25.07 -10.39
C LEU A 148 7.01 -24.06 -9.29
N LEU A 149 7.56 -24.24 -8.09
CA LEU A 149 7.18 -23.44 -6.89
C LEU A 149 8.31 -22.53 -6.40
N ASP A 150 9.54 -22.87 -6.76
CA ASP A 150 10.74 -22.23 -6.25
C ASP A 150 11.28 -21.17 -7.22
N VAL A 151 11.64 -19.99 -6.68
CA VAL A 151 12.10 -18.83 -7.49
C VAL A 151 13.48 -19.07 -8.09
N GLU A 152 14.37 -19.81 -7.41
CA GLU A 152 15.71 -20.11 -7.93
C GLU A 152 15.64 -21.12 -9.10
N GLN A 153 14.75 -22.11 -8.97
CA GLN A 153 14.47 -23.02 -10.08
C GLN A 153 13.84 -22.30 -11.27
N ALA A 154 12.88 -21.38 -11.02
CA ALA A 154 12.30 -20.57 -12.09
C ALA A 154 13.35 -19.71 -12.80
N LEU A 155 14.25 -19.09 -12.03
CA LEU A 155 15.38 -18.33 -12.56
C LEU A 155 16.33 -19.21 -13.41
N ALA A 156 16.67 -20.39 -12.91
CA ALA A 156 17.55 -21.34 -13.61
C ALA A 156 16.93 -21.88 -14.93
N GLN A 157 15.60 -22.00 -14.98
CA GLN A 157 14.85 -22.44 -16.15
C GLN A 157 14.47 -21.30 -17.08
N ASN A 158 14.80 -20.04 -16.77
CA ASN A 158 14.32 -18.84 -17.48
C ASN A 158 12.79 -18.79 -17.59
N SER A 159 12.08 -19.24 -16.54
CA SER A 159 10.63 -19.18 -16.45
C SER A 159 10.19 -17.81 -15.96
N PHE A 160 9.78 -16.94 -16.87
CA PHE A 160 9.41 -15.56 -16.56
C PHE A 160 7.99 -15.23 -17.04
N VAL A 161 7.27 -14.36 -16.29
CA VAL A 161 6.01 -13.76 -16.75
C VAL A 161 6.25 -12.54 -17.65
N GLN A 162 7.42 -11.93 -17.53
CA GLN A 162 7.88 -10.80 -18.35
C GLN A 162 9.42 -10.83 -18.38
N GLU A 163 10.00 -10.39 -19.51
CA GLU A 163 11.47 -10.34 -19.68
C GLU A 163 12.17 -9.56 -18.58
N PRO A 164 13.38 -9.97 -18.18
CA PRO A 164 14.19 -9.26 -17.23
C PRO A 164 14.47 -7.82 -17.66
N HIS A 165 14.57 -6.93 -16.66
CA HIS A 165 14.88 -5.51 -16.89
C HIS A 165 16.16 -5.13 -16.14
N VAL A 166 16.93 -4.19 -16.69
CA VAL A 166 18.22 -3.77 -16.14
C VAL A 166 18.28 -2.26 -15.98
N HIS A 167 18.58 -1.80 -14.76
CA HIS A 167 19.06 -0.44 -14.53
C HIS A 167 20.59 -0.46 -14.49
N GLN A 168 21.21 0.35 -15.31
CA GLN A 168 22.68 0.45 -15.34
C GLN A 168 23.13 1.91 -15.36
N ARG A 169 24.09 2.19 -14.50
CA ARG A 169 24.81 3.45 -14.43
C ARG A 169 26.31 3.17 -14.39
N GLY A 170 27.11 3.89 -15.17
CA GLY A 170 28.55 3.73 -15.22
C GLY A 170 29.05 2.37 -15.73
N ASP A 171 30.25 1.99 -15.35
CA ASP A 171 30.90 0.71 -15.69
C ASP A 171 31.17 -0.10 -14.41
N VAL A 172 30.15 -0.87 -14.00
CA VAL A 172 30.21 -1.65 -12.77
C VAL A 172 31.31 -2.73 -12.80
N GLU A 173 31.57 -3.36 -13.94
CA GLU A 173 32.59 -4.40 -14.06
C GLU A 173 33.99 -3.82 -13.87
N ALA A 174 34.27 -2.66 -14.49
CA ALA A 174 35.52 -1.95 -14.25
C ALA A 174 35.65 -1.44 -12.81
N ALA A 175 34.55 -0.98 -12.19
CA ALA A 175 34.54 -0.55 -10.79
C ALA A 175 34.81 -1.73 -9.84
N LEU A 176 34.17 -2.88 -10.03
CA LEU A 176 34.42 -4.10 -9.26
C LEU A 176 35.85 -4.60 -9.45
N ALA A 177 36.40 -4.54 -10.66
CA ALA A 177 37.78 -4.97 -10.92
C ALA A 177 38.81 -4.11 -10.19
N ARG A 178 38.52 -2.82 -9.96
CA ARG A 178 39.46 -1.88 -9.25
C ARG A 178 39.26 -1.90 -7.73
N ALA A 179 38.13 -2.42 -7.25
CA ALA A 179 37.79 -2.38 -5.84
C ALA A 179 38.81 -3.12 -4.96
N PRO A 180 39.36 -2.52 -3.90
CA PRO A 180 40.24 -3.17 -2.95
C PRO A 180 39.60 -4.39 -2.27
N HIS A 181 38.29 -4.29 -2.03
CA HIS A 181 37.51 -5.33 -1.38
C HIS A 181 36.28 -5.66 -2.21
N ARG A 182 36.04 -6.97 -2.41
CA ARG A 182 34.84 -7.49 -3.10
C ARG A 182 34.08 -8.41 -2.16
N ILE A 183 32.80 -8.16 -2.04
CA ILE A 183 31.89 -8.91 -1.17
C ILE A 183 30.76 -9.44 -2.03
N THR A 184 30.47 -10.74 -1.91
CA THR A 184 29.40 -11.42 -2.62
C THR A 184 28.46 -12.09 -1.62
N GLY A 185 27.19 -12.22 -1.97
CA GLY A 185 26.22 -12.90 -1.13
C GLY A 185 24.91 -13.15 -1.83
N SER A 186 24.10 -13.95 -1.17
CA SER A 186 22.70 -14.17 -1.56
C SER A 186 21.85 -14.41 -0.32
N PHE A 187 20.54 -14.12 -0.42
CA PHE A 187 19.61 -14.38 0.66
C PHE A 187 18.16 -14.31 0.14
N HIS A 188 17.22 -14.82 0.95
CA HIS A 188 15.80 -14.80 0.64
C HIS A 188 15.06 -13.71 1.44
N ILE A 189 14.09 -13.09 0.77
CA ILE A 189 13.12 -12.19 1.39
C ILE A 189 11.74 -12.84 1.21
N GLY A 190 11.10 -13.24 2.31
CA GLY A 190 9.80 -13.87 2.29
C GLY A 190 8.69 -12.93 1.83
N GLY A 191 7.61 -13.53 1.36
CA GLY A 191 6.37 -12.82 1.09
C GLY A 191 5.64 -12.40 2.36
N GLN A 192 4.46 -11.79 2.20
CA GLN A 192 3.59 -11.38 3.30
C GLN A 192 2.14 -11.43 2.86
N GLU A 193 1.25 -11.95 3.71
CA GLU A 193 -0.20 -11.90 3.52
C GLU A 193 -0.76 -10.55 3.94
N HIS A 194 -1.69 -9.99 3.16
CA HIS A 194 -2.34 -8.72 3.48
C HIS A 194 -3.11 -8.76 4.80
N PHE A 195 -3.74 -9.87 5.07
CA PHE A 195 -4.51 -10.14 6.28
C PHE A 195 -5.49 -9.03 6.67
N TYR A 196 -6.06 -8.33 5.66
CA TYR A 196 -7.12 -7.36 5.88
C TYR A 196 -8.31 -8.04 6.58
N LEU A 197 -9.00 -7.37 7.52
CA LEU A 197 -10.07 -7.99 8.31
C LEU A 197 -11.31 -8.32 7.46
N GLU A 198 -11.72 -7.41 6.57
CA GLU A 198 -12.74 -7.67 5.56
C GLU A 198 -12.12 -8.41 4.37
N THR A 199 -12.55 -9.66 4.14
CA THR A 199 -12.13 -10.47 2.98
C THR A 199 -12.64 -9.86 1.67
N GLN A 200 -12.19 -10.35 0.53
CA GLN A 200 -12.72 -9.95 -0.78
C GLN A 200 -14.23 -10.17 -0.81
N THR A 201 -14.98 -9.10 -1.12
CA THR A 201 -16.44 -9.11 -1.03
C THR A 201 -17.02 -8.20 -2.12
N ALA A 202 -18.04 -8.70 -2.82
CA ALA A 202 -18.83 -7.90 -3.74
C ALA A 202 -20.32 -8.28 -3.66
N LEU A 203 -21.17 -7.28 -3.90
CA LEU A 203 -22.62 -7.40 -4.09
C LEU A 203 -23.00 -6.69 -5.38
N VAL A 204 -23.66 -7.37 -6.29
CA VAL A 204 -24.17 -6.81 -7.55
C VAL A 204 -25.67 -6.85 -7.59
N ILE A 205 -26.27 -5.71 -7.94
CA ILE A 205 -27.72 -5.55 -8.09
C ILE A 205 -28.01 -5.19 -9.55
N PRO A 206 -28.82 -5.98 -10.29
CA PRO A 206 -29.23 -5.62 -11.63
C PRO A 206 -30.26 -4.47 -11.58
N GLY A 207 -30.06 -3.47 -12.44
CA GLY A 207 -30.92 -2.30 -12.58
C GLY A 207 -31.74 -2.31 -13.87
N GLU A 208 -32.41 -1.17 -14.14
CA GLU A 208 -33.06 -0.89 -15.40
C GLU A 208 -32.05 -0.76 -16.55
N ASP A 209 -32.47 -0.80 -17.80
CA ASP A 209 -31.64 -0.63 -18.98
C ASP A 209 -30.35 -1.48 -19.00
N GLN A 210 -30.43 -2.64 -18.34
CA GLN A 210 -29.33 -3.58 -18.22
C GLN A 210 -28.14 -3.03 -17.40
N GLN A 211 -28.34 -2.00 -16.61
CA GLN A 211 -27.32 -1.47 -15.72
C GLN A 211 -27.00 -2.42 -14.57
N LEU A 212 -25.79 -2.31 -14.05
CA LEU A 212 -25.32 -3.06 -12.89
C LEU A 212 -24.83 -2.08 -11.81
N GLN A 213 -25.45 -2.11 -10.63
CA GLN A 213 -24.95 -1.45 -9.44
C GLN A 213 -24.05 -2.45 -8.69
N VAL A 214 -22.78 -2.14 -8.58
CA VAL A 214 -21.77 -3.00 -7.97
C VAL A 214 -21.24 -2.36 -6.69
N PHE A 215 -21.37 -3.05 -5.58
CA PHE A 215 -20.70 -2.74 -4.31
C PHE A 215 -19.48 -3.66 -4.20
N SER A 216 -18.27 -3.09 -4.23
CA SER A 216 -17.03 -3.86 -4.19
C SER A 216 -16.07 -3.32 -3.14
N SER A 217 -15.49 -4.20 -2.33
CA SER A 217 -14.39 -3.88 -1.42
C SER A 217 -13.10 -3.74 -2.23
N THR A 218 -12.89 -2.57 -2.82
CA THR A 218 -11.81 -2.31 -3.79
C THR A 218 -11.08 -0.99 -3.53
N GLN A 219 -9.77 -0.97 -3.79
CA GLN A 219 -8.95 0.25 -3.85
C GLN A 219 -9.03 0.95 -5.22
N ASN A 220 -9.62 0.28 -6.23
CA ASN A 220 -9.65 0.74 -7.61
C ASN A 220 -11.05 0.57 -8.25
N PRO A 221 -12.02 1.41 -7.90
CA PRO A 221 -13.37 1.33 -8.45
C PRO A 221 -13.41 1.41 -9.98
N THR A 222 -12.55 2.22 -10.61
CA THR A 222 -12.50 2.39 -12.07
C THR A 222 -12.06 1.12 -12.78
N GLU A 223 -11.09 0.39 -12.26
CA GLU A 223 -10.64 -0.87 -12.84
C GLU A 223 -11.71 -1.97 -12.69
N VAL A 224 -12.33 -2.06 -11.50
CA VAL A 224 -13.47 -2.97 -11.31
C VAL A 224 -14.58 -2.66 -12.29
N GLN A 225 -14.91 -1.38 -12.54
CA GLN A 225 -15.90 -0.97 -13.55
C GLN A 225 -15.51 -1.45 -14.94
N LYS A 226 -14.24 -1.22 -15.33
CA LYS A 226 -13.70 -1.64 -16.63
C LYS A 226 -13.77 -3.15 -16.81
N LEU A 227 -13.24 -3.92 -15.86
CA LEU A 227 -13.17 -5.37 -15.96
C LEU A 227 -14.54 -6.04 -15.90
N VAL A 228 -15.48 -5.53 -15.08
CA VAL A 228 -16.87 -5.99 -15.12
C VAL A 228 -17.50 -5.73 -16.50
N ALA A 229 -17.26 -4.58 -17.10
CA ALA A 229 -17.77 -4.26 -18.44
C ALA A 229 -17.18 -5.19 -19.52
N GLU A 230 -15.87 -5.46 -19.48
CA GLU A 230 -15.16 -6.35 -20.43
C GLU A 230 -15.62 -7.81 -20.29
N VAL A 231 -15.69 -8.32 -19.05
CA VAL A 231 -16.19 -9.68 -18.76
C VAL A 231 -17.65 -9.86 -19.16
N MET A 232 -18.46 -8.82 -19.00
CA MET A 232 -19.88 -8.84 -19.38
C MET A 232 -20.14 -8.53 -20.85
N GLY A 233 -19.15 -8.04 -21.61
CA GLY A 233 -19.30 -7.58 -22.99
C GLY A 233 -20.25 -6.38 -23.13
N ILE A 234 -20.25 -5.46 -22.17
CA ILE A 234 -21.11 -4.27 -22.11
C ILE A 234 -20.28 -2.97 -22.01
N SER A 235 -20.93 -1.83 -22.14
CA SER A 235 -20.25 -0.53 -21.99
C SER A 235 -20.01 -0.17 -20.52
N MET A 236 -18.92 0.54 -20.23
CA MET A 236 -18.56 0.96 -18.86
C MET A 236 -19.67 1.80 -18.19
N ASN A 237 -20.40 2.63 -18.95
CA ASN A 237 -21.47 3.46 -18.40
C ASN A 237 -22.72 2.67 -17.97
N GLN A 238 -22.79 1.37 -18.26
CA GLN A 238 -23.82 0.46 -17.73
C GLN A 238 -23.43 -0.13 -16.37
N VAL A 239 -22.21 0.13 -15.88
CA VAL A 239 -21.69 -0.38 -14.61
C VAL A 239 -21.36 0.79 -13.69
N THR A 240 -21.93 0.81 -12.50
CA THR A 240 -21.58 1.78 -11.45
C THR A 240 -21.00 1.06 -10.25
N ILE A 241 -19.82 1.48 -9.81
CA ILE A 241 -19.15 0.94 -8.61
C ILE A 241 -19.34 1.91 -7.46
N ASP A 242 -19.78 1.40 -6.31
CA ASP A 242 -19.92 2.14 -5.05
C ASP A 242 -19.05 1.50 -3.96
N MET A 243 -18.21 2.31 -3.31
CA MET A 243 -17.35 1.88 -2.21
C MET A 243 -17.28 2.95 -1.13
N ARG A 244 -17.90 2.71 0.05
CA ARG A 244 -17.92 3.69 1.16
C ARG A 244 -16.69 3.57 2.07
N ARG A 245 -16.31 2.36 2.43
CA ARG A 245 -15.12 2.00 3.22
C ARG A 245 -14.76 0.54 3.05
N MET A 246 -13.49 0.22 3.30
CA MET A 246 -12.97 -1.15 3.34
C MET A 246 -12.45 -1.49 4.74
N GLY A 247 -12.56 -2.75 5.11
CA GLY A 247 -11.93 -3.31 6.31
C GLY A 247 -10.47 -3.69 6.08
N GLY A 248 -9.67 -2.72 5.59
CA GLY A 248 -8.29 -2.90 5.16
C GLY A 248 -8.15 -3.23 3.68
N GLY A 249 -7.02 -2.84 3.10
CA GLY A 249 -6.68 -3.12 1.70
C GLY A 249 -5.19 -3.44 1.55
N PHE A 250 -4.31 -2.55 1.97
CA PHE A 250 -2.84 -2.69 1.97
C PHE A 250 -2.21 -2.99 0.60
N GLY A 251 -2.97 -2.83 -0.49
CA GLY A 251 -2.60 -3.20 -1.86
C GLY A 251 -3.32 -4.46 -2.38
N GLY A 252 -3.79 -5.35 -1.51
CA GLY A 252 -4.43 -6.61 -1.88
C GLY A 252 -5.84 -6.47 -2.49
N LYS A 253 -6.39 -5.27 -2.49
CA LYS A 253 -7.68 -4.95 -3.12
C LYS A 253 -7.52 -3.93 -4.24
N GLU A 254 -6.32 -3.79 -4.77
CA GLU A 254 -6.05 -2.91 -5.91
C GLU A 254 -6.56 -3.54 -7.22
N THR A 255 -6.16 -4.77 -7.52
CA THR A 255 -6.57 -5.54 -8.71
C THR A 255 -7.46 -6.74 -8.37
N GLN A 256 -7.14 -7.45 -7.30
CA GLN A 256 -7.73 -8.75 -6.93
C GLN A 256 -9.24 -8.72 -6.61
N ALA A 257 -9.80 -7.53 -6.33
CA ALA A 257 -11.23 -7.37 -6.06
C ALA A 257 -12.12 -7.55 -7.31
N ALA A 258 -11.56 -7.35 -8.50
CA ALA A 258 -12.33 -7.37 -9.76
C ALA A 258 -12.94 -8.74 -10.05
N GLY A 259 -12.20 -9.83 -9.85
CA GLY A 259 -12.70 -11.18 -10.13
C GLY A 259 -13.97 -11.51 -9.37
N VAL A 260 -14.04 -11.17 -8.07
CA VAL A 260 -15.22 -11.40 -7.24
C VAL A 260 -16.43 -10.59 -7.74
N ALA A 261 -16.21 -9.34 -8.14
CA ALA A 261 -17.26 -8.47 -8.70
C ALA A 261 -17.76 -8.99 -10.05
N CYS A 262 -16.85 -9.45 -10.94
CA CYS A 262 -17.19 -10.03 -12.24
C CYS A 262 -18.07 -11.27 -12.10
N LEU A 263 -17.72 -12.19 -11.20
CA LEU A 263 -18.51 -13.40 -10.96
C LEU A 263 -19.93 -13.08 -10.45
N CYS A 264 -20.07 -12.12 -9.54
CA CYS A 264 -21.35 -11.64 -9.10
C CYS A 264 -22.15 -10.97 -10.22
N ALA A 265 -21.50 -10.21 -11.12
CA ALA A 265 -22.13 -9.53 -12.24
C ALA A 265 -22.74 -10.53 -13.25
N ILE A 266 -22.02 -11.61 -13.58
CA ILE A 266 -22.51 -12.66 -14.48
C ILE A 266 -23.78 -13.28 -13.90
N VAL A 267 -23.76 -13.71 -12.63
CA VAL A 267 -24.93 -14.33 -11.97
C VAL A 267 -26.10 -13.36 -11.87
N ALA A 268 -25.85 -12.11 -11.45
CA ALA A 268 -26.91 -11.11 -11.33
C ALA A 268 -27.61 -10.85 -12.68
N ARG A 269 -26.83 -10.79 -13.76
CA ARG A 269 -27.34 -10.58 -15.11
C ARG A 269 -28.15 -11.78 -15.63
N GLN A 270 -27.61 -13.00 -15.47
CA GLN A 270 -28.26 -14.23 -15.94
C GLN A 270 -29.59 -14.50 -15.23
N THR A 271 -29.66 -14.19 -13.92
CA THR A 271 -30.80 -14.55 -13.07
C THR A 271 -31.79 -13.42 -12.83
N GLY A 272 -31.44 -12.17 -13.15
CA GLY A 272 -32.23 -10.98 -12.79
C GLY A 272 -32.31 -10.75 -11.26
N ARG A 273 -31.43 -11.38 -10.45
CA ARG A 273 -31.46 -11.34 -8.99
C ARG A 273 -30.16 -10.75 -8.48
N ALA A 274 -30.19 -10.10 -7.32
CA ALA A 274 -28.98 -9.66 -6.65
C ALA A 274 -28.07 -10.86 -6.34
N ALA A 275 -26.75 -10.68 -6.50
CA ALA A 275 -25.75 -11.72 -6.31
C ALA A 275 -24.63 -11.20 -5.42
N LYS A 276 -24.23 -11.99 -4.40
CA LYS A 276 -23.22 -11.66 -3.40
C LYS A 276 -22.19 -12.76 -3.29
N MET A 277 -20.93 -12.38 -3.27
CA MET A 277 -19.81 -13.26 -2.96
C MET A 277 -18.97 -12.64 -1.86
N ARG A 278 -18.76 -13.39 -0.79
CA ARG A 278 -17.81 -13.09 0.27
C ARG A 278 -16.91 -14.29 0.46
N LEU A 279 -15.62 -14.14 0.22
CA LEU A 279 -14.67 -15.22 0.44
C LEU A 279 -14.52 -15.53 1.94
N SER A 280 -14.42 -16.81 2.29
CA SER A 280 -13.94 -17.17 3.62
C SER A 280 -12.49 -16.73 3.78
N ARG A 281 -12.01 -16.55 5.01
CA ARG A 281 -10.59 -16.17 5.23
C ARG A 281 -9.63 -17.16 4.55
N ARG A 282 -9.92 -18.44 4.62
CA ARG A 282 -9.11 -19.48 4.02
C ARG A 282 -9.14 -19.43 2.49
N ASP A 283 -10.30 -19.23 1.88
CA ASP A 283 -10.41 -19.13 0.41
C ASP A 283 -9.74 -17.85 -0.08
N ASP A 284 -9.93 -16.73 0.62
CA ASP A 284 -9.27 -15.45 0.32
C ASP A 284 -7.74 -15.63 0.29
N MET A 285 -7.18 -16.20 1.37
CA MET A 285 -5.73 -16.44 1.47
C MET A 285 -5.18 -17.43 0.43
N ARG A 286 -6.01 -18.33 -0.12
CA ARG A 286 -5.61 -19.29 -1.16
C ARG A 286 -5.72 -18.74 -2.56
N ILE A 287 -6.74 -17.92 -2.82
CA ILE A 287 -7.07 -17.41 -4.14
C ILE A 287 -6.23 -16.18 -4.48
N THR A 288 -6.04 -15.27 -3.51
CA THR A 288 -5.44 -13.96 -3.74
C THR A 288 -3.92 -13.98 -3.69
N GLY A 289 -3.31 -13.03 -4.40
CA GLY A 289 -1.87 -12.79 -4.39
C GLY A 289 -1.35 -12.23 -3.06
N LYS A 290 -0.04 -12.29 -2.89
CA LYS A 290 0.71 -11.88 -1.69
C LYS A 290 1.74 -10.80 -2.04
N ARG A 291 2.43 -10.24 -1.03
CA ARG A 291 3.70 -9.56 -1.26
C ARG A 291 4.67 -10.54 -1.90
N HIS A 292 5.32 -10.14 -2.97
CA HIS A 292 6.29 -10.96 -3.69
C HIS A 292 7.43 -11.40 -2.77
N PRO A 293 7.68 -12.71 -2.63
CA PRO A 293 8.98 -13.20 -2.16
C PRO A 293 10.07 -12.86 -3.16
N PHE A 294 11.29 -12.61 -2.68
CA PHE A 294 12.45 -12.35 -3.55
C PHE A 294 13.62 -13.24 -3.17
N PHE A 295 14.36 -13.67 -4.19
CA PHE A 295 15.72 -14.16 -4.06
C PHE A 295 16.68 -13.08 -4.55
N VAL A 296 17.64 -12.71 -3.72
CA VAL A 296 18.59 -11.63 -3.97
C VAL A 296 19.99 -12.18 -4.08
N ARG A 297 20.73 -11.80 -5.14
CA ARG A 297 22.15 -12.04 -5.28
C ARG A 297 22.85 -10.71 -5.46
N TYR A 298 24.03 -10.56 -4.88
CA TYR A 298 24.78 -9.32 -5.00
C TYR A 298 26.29 -9.55 -5.06
N GLU A 299 26.98 -8.60 -5.69
CA GLU A 299 28.39 -8.42 -5.72
C GLU A 299 28.70 -6.94 -5.58
N VAL A 300 29.51 -6.58 -4.58
CA VAL A 300 29.81 -5.19 -4.30
C VAL A 300 31.31 -4.97 -4.15
N GLY A 301 31.80 -3.87 -4.72
CA GLY A 301 33.15 -3.36 -4.55
C GLY A 301 33.17 -2.24 -3.52
N VAL A 302 34.13 -2.27 -2.60
CA VAL A 302 34.20 -1.35 -1.47
C VAL A 302 35.63 -0.84 -1.29
N GLU A 303 35.79 0.46 -1.04
CA GLU A 303 37.07 1.05 -0.65
C GLU A 303 37.48 0.67 0.78
N ASP A 304 38.75 0.95 1.17
CA ASP A 304 39.26 0.63 2.51
C ASP A 304 38.43 1.23 3.64
N ASP A 305 37.87 2.41 3.43
CA ASP A 305 37.06 3.16 4.37
C ASP A 305 35.53 2.84 4.28
N GLY A 306 35.16 1.84 3.49
CA GLY A 306 33.79 1.38 3.34
C GLY A 306 32.96 2.14 2.30
N LEU A 307 33.55 3.03 1.49
CA LEU A 307 32.80 3.69 0.42
C LEU A 307 32.48 2.71 -0.71
N LEU A 308 31.22 2.67 -1.17
CA LEU A 308 30.77 1.88 -2.30
C LEU A 308 31.39 2.40 -3.60
N CYS A 309 32.04 1.54 -4.36
CA CYS A 309 32.63 1.88 -5.66
C CYS A 309 32.00 1.13 -6.84
N GLY A 310 31.43 -0.04 -6.63
CA GLY A 310 30.68 -0.79 -7.65
C GLY A 310 29.61 -1.66 -7.02
N VAL A 311 28.39 -1.66 -7.55
CA VAL A 311 27.25 -2.38 -6.98
C VAL A 311 26.52 -3.16 -8.06
N LYS A 312 26.45 -4.48 -7.92
CA LYS A 312 25.68 -5.38 -8.78
C LYS A 312 24.68 -6.16 -7.94
N ILE A 313 23.40 -6.03 -8.25
CA ILE A 313 22.30 -6.66 -7.52
C ILE A 313 21.35 -7.33 -8.52
N ASP A 314 21.06 -8.60 -8.30
CA ASP A 314 20.01 -9.35 -8.98
C ASP A 314 18.82 -9.48 -8.02
N LEU A 315 17.65 -9.04 -8.44
CA LEU A 315 16.39 -9.10 -7.71
C LEU A 315 15.42 -10.03 -8.44
N ALA A 316 15.32 -11.29 -8.00
CA ALA A 316 14.43 -12.27 -8.59
C ALA A 316 13.13 -12.36 -7.78
N GLY A 317 12.06 -11.73 -8.28
CA GLY A 317 10.75 -11.75 -7.64
C GLY A 317 9.93 -12.97 -8.06
N ASN A 318 9.32 -13.66 -7.10
CA ASN A 318 8.30 -14.67 -7.37
C ASN A 318 7.00 -13.97 -7.73
N CYS A 319 6.57 -14.05 -8.99
CA CYS A 319 5.38 -13.37 -9.51
C CYS A 319 4.12 -14.23 -9.43
N GLY A 320 4.24 -15.53 -9.18
CA GLY A 320 3.14 -16.46 -9.35
C GLY A 320 2.93 -16.83 -10.83
N TYR A 321 1.71 -17.24 -11.18
CA TYR A 321 1.44 -17.80 -12.50
C TYR A 321 1.16 -16.75 -13.60
N SER A 322 0.69 -15.56 -13.25
CA SER A 322 0.39 -14.45 -14.16
C SER A 322 1.11 -13.16 -13.79
N LEU A 323 1.03 -12.16 -14.67
CA LEU A 323 1.76 -10.90 -14.50
C LEU A 323 1.19 -10.04 -13.37
N ASP A 324 -0.13 -9.87 -13.27
CA ASP A 324 -0.79 -8.87 -12.42
C ASP A 324 -0.03 -7.53 -12.44
N LEU A 325 0.47 -7.06 -11.31
CA LEU A 325 1.29 -5.84 -11.18
C LEU A 325 2.80 -6.11 -11.04
N SER A 326 3.23 -7.38 -11.17
CA SER A 326 4.60 -7.82 -10.88
C SER A 326 5.67 -7.07 -11.66
N GLY A 327 5.39 -6.69 -12.92
CA GLY A 327 6.31 -5.91 -13.74
C GLY A 327 6.72 -4.60 -13.06
N SER A 328 5.74 -3.81 -12.65
CA SER A 328 5.94 -2.52 -11.98
C SER A 328 6.48 -2.67 -10.55
N ILE A 329 6.13 -3.77 -9.86
CA ILE A 329 6.60 -4.06 -8.49
C ILE A 329 8.09 -4.38 -8.48
N VAL A 330 8.56 -5.22 -9.41
CA VAL A 330 9.99 -5.52 -9.55
C VAL A 330 10.76 -4.28 -10.02
N ASP A 331 10.23 -3.48 -10.96
CA ASP A 331 10.82 -2.20 -11.34
C ASP A 331 10.97 -1.27 -10.13
N ARG A 332 9.96 -1.19 -9.25
CA ARG A 332 10.03 -0.35 -8.05
C ARG A 332 11.03 -0.88 -7.01
N ALA A 333 11.20 -2.20 -6.90
CA ALA A 333 12.29 -2.77 -6.10
C ALA A 333 13.65 -2.34 -6.62
N MET A 334 13.83 -2.32 -7.95
CA MET A 334 15.07 -1.84 -8.58
C MET A 334 15.32 -0.37 -8.30
N PHE A 335 14.30 0.52 -8.36
CA PHE A 335 14.44 1.93 -8.01
C PHE A 335 14.89 2.14 -6.57
N HIS A 336 14.38 1.33 -5.63
CA HIS A 336 14.65 1.49 -4.20
C HIS A 336 15.80 0.61 -3.68
N ALA A 337 16.50 -0.10 -4.57
CA ALA A 337 17.72 -0.82 -4.23
C ALA A 337 18.90 0.12 -3.86
N ASP A 338 18.70 1.42 -3.93
CA ASP A 338 19.60 2.45 -3.45
C ASP A 338 19.28 2.91 -2.01
N ASN A 339 18.01 2.80 -1.57
CA ASN A 339 17.53 3.41 -0.34
C ASN A 339 18.13 4.83 -0.14
N ALA A 340 18.95 5.00 0.89
CA ALA A 340 19.61 6.26 1.25
C ALA A 340 21.00 6.43 0.62
N TYR A 341 21.48 5.47 -0.16
CA TYR A 341 22.90 5.36 -0.55
C TYR A 341 23.16 5.74 -2.00
N TYR A 342 24.21 6.50 -2.23
CA TYR A 342 24.66 6.86 -3.56
C TYR A 342 25.37 5.68 -4.22
N LEU A 343 24.80 5.20 -5.33
CA LEU A 343 25.37 4.16 -6.17
C LEU A 343 26.02 4.80 -7.41
N GLY A 344 27.35 4.88 -7.43
CA GLY A 344 28.11 5.49 -8.53
C GLY A 344 28.06 4.63 -9.80
N ASP A 345 28.78 3.50 -9.78
CA ASP A 345 28.74 2.46 -10.81
C ASP A 345 27.84 1.34 -10.33
N ALA A 346 26.70 1.15 -10.99
CA ALA A 346 25.70 0.18 -10.53
C ALA A 346 25.02 -0.56 -11.69
N ARG A 347 24.72 -1.83 -11.45
CA ARG A 347 23.85 -2.65 -12.30
C ARG A 347 22.85 -3.41 -11.43
N ILE A 348 21.57 -3.10 -11.61
CA ILE A 348 20.49 -3.74 -10.88
C ILE A 348 19.60 -4.44 -11.90
N THR A 349 19.49 -5.78 -11.77
CA THR A 349 18.69 -6.62 -12.68
C THR A 349 17.46 -7.12 -11.94
N GLY A 350 16.28 -6.89 -12.49
CA GLY A 350 15.01 -7.40 -11.97
C GLY A 350 14.50 -8.56 -12.83
N TYR A 351 14.25 -9.71 -12.21
CA TYR A 351 13.67 -10.89 -12.83
C TYR A 351 12.25 -11.11 -12.34
N ARG A 352 11.31 -11.37 -13.25
CA ARG A 352 9.89 -11.64 -12.99
C ARG A 352 9.63 -13.12 -13.13
N CYS A 353 9.98 -13.89 -12.09
CA CYS A 353 9.94 -15.34 -12.12
C CYS A 353 8.50 -15.87 -12.09
N ARG A 354 8.16 -16.74 -13.06
CA ARG A 354 6.87 -17.43 -13.13
C ARG A 354 6.92 -18.72 -12.32
N THR A 355 5.93 -18.91 -11.43
CA THR A 355 5.77 -20.10 -10.61
C THR A 355 4.32 -20.57 -10.58
N ASN A 356 4.06 -21.78 -10.08
CA ASN A 356 2.71 -22.31 -9.92
C ASN A 356 2.12 -21.96 -8.53
N THR A 357 2.13 -20.67 -8.21
CA THR A 357 1.43 -20.08 -7.06
C THR A 357 0.43 -19.03 -7.54
N ALA A 358 -0.48 -18.58 -6.67
CA ALA A 358 -1.34 -17.44 -6.97
C ALA A 358 -0.49 -16.24 -7.40
N SER A 359 -0.98 -15.45 -8.36
CA SER A 359 -0.25 -14.27 -8.84
C SER A 359 -0.05 -13.26 -7.72
N ASN A 360 1.20 -13.01 -7.38
CA ASN A 360 1.55 -12.03 -6.36
C ASN A 360 1.19 -10.62 -6.85
N THR A 361 0.79 -9.76 -5.92
CA THR A 361 0.17 -8.47 -6.24
C THR A 361 0.75 -7.34 -5.40
N ALA A 362 0.18 -6.13 -5.55
CA ALA A 362 0.53 -4.97 -4.78
C ALA A 362 0.44 -5.24 -3.26
N TYR A 363 1.43 -4.76 -2.54
CA TYR A 363 1.42 -4.70 -1.09
C TYR A 363 2.16 -3.42 -0.65
N ARG A 364 1.74 -2.78 0.45
CA ARG A 364 2.29 -1.54 1.02
C ARG A 364 3.78 -1.39 0.76
N GLY A 365 4.19 -0.38 -0.05
CA GLY A 365 5.55 -0.14 -0.53
C GLY A 365 5.86 -0.66 -1.95
N PHE A 366 5.02 -1.56 -2.52
CA PHE A 366 5.00 -1.94 -3.94
C PHE A 366 6.37 -2.36 -4.51
N GLY A 367 7.11 -3.24 -3.83
CA GLY A 367 8.46 -3.65 -4.24
C GLY A 367 9.59 -2.82 -3.60
N GLY A 368 9.35 -1.55 -3.27
CA GLY A 368 10.32 -0.71 -2.57
C GLY A 368 10.91 -1.34 -1.30
N PRO A 369 10.09 -1.96 -0.43
CA PRO A 369 10.60 -2.64 0.75
C PRO A 369 11.63 -3.72 0.46
N GLN A 370 11.42 -4.55 -0.58
CA GLN A 370 12.34 -5.61 -0.96
C GLN A 370 13.67 -5.05 -1.48
N GLY A 371 13.63 -3.99 -2.29
CA GLY A 371 14.83 -3.28 -2.74
C GLY A 371 15.62 -2.68 -1.58
N MET A 372 14.93 -2.07 -0.60
CA MET A 372 15.58 -1.49 0.58
C MET A 372 16.16 -2.57 1.51
N VAL A 373 15.47 -3.68 1.74
CA VAL A 373 16.02 -4.81 2.51
C VAL A 373 17.29 -5.34 1.84
N ALA A 374 17.30 -5.42 0.51
CA ALA A 374 18.47 -5.89 -0.23
C ALA A 374 19.72 -5.03 0.04
N ILE A 375 19.60 -3.71 -0.04
CA ILE A 375 20.75 -2.84 0.20
C ILE A 375 21.11 -2.75 1.69
N GLU A 376 20.14 -2.80 2.61
CA GLU A 376 20.45 -2.80 4.05
C GLU A 376 21.18 -4.06 4.50
N GLN A 377 20.86 -5.23 3.90
CA GLN A 377 21.64 -6.47 4.07
C GLN A 377 23.08 -6.30 3.58
N ILE A 378 23.25 -5.69 2.41
CA ILE A 378 24.58 -5.42 1.83
C ILE A 378 25.40 -4.50 2.76
N MET A 379 24.78 -3.45 3.29
CA MET A 379 25.46 -2.51 4.20
C MET A 379 25.89 -3.20 5.51
N ASP A 380 25.05 -4.03 6.10
CA ASP A 380 25.42 -4.80 7.29
C ASP A 380 26.52 -5.84 6.99
N HIS A 381 26.47 -6.52 5.84
CA HIS A 381 27.52 -7.45 5.43
C HIS A 381 28.87 -6.75 5.28
N ILE A 382 28.93 -5.62 4.58
CA ILE A 382 30.14 -4.81 4.45
C ILE A 382 30.68 -4.39 5.82
N ALA A 383 29.80 -3.89 6.71
CA ALA A 383 30.21 -3.45 8.03
C ALA A 383 30.91 -4.56 8.83
N ARG A 384 30.37 -5.79 8.77
CA ARG A 384 30.97 -6.96 9.47
C ARG A 384 32.31 -7.36 8.86
N GLU A 385 32.35 -7.55 7.53
CA GLU A 385 33.59 -7.98 6.82
C GLU A 385 34.72 -6.94 6.96
N ARG A 386 34.37 -5.64 7.08
CA ARG A 386 35.34 -4.58 7.25
C ARG A 386 35.62 -4.18 8.71
N GLY A 387 34.90 -4.77 9.66
CA GLY A 387 35.00 -4.42 11.09
C GLY A 387 34.60 -2.98 11.39
N LEU A 388 33.68 -2.40 10.58
CA LEU A 388 33.20 -1.02 10.72
C LEU A 388 31.92 -0.98 11.56
N ASP A 389 31.65 0.17 12.17
CA ASP A 389 30.33 0.42 12.77
C ASP A 389 29.26 0.54 11.66
N PRO A 390 28.14 -0.21 11.72
CA PRO A 390 27.13 -0.19 10.67
C PRO A 390 26.51 1.18 10.41
N LEU A 391 26.30 2.00 11.45
CA LEU A 391 25.76 3.35 11.28
C LEU A 391 26.79 4.29 10.62
N ALA A 392 28.06 4.20 11.04
CA ALA A 392 29.12 5.00 10.43
C ALA A 392 29.28 4.68 8.93
N LEU A 393 29.21 3.39 8.58
CA LEU A 393 29.24 2.95 7.18
C LEU A 393 28.05 3.49 6.37
N ARG A 394 26.82 3.44 6.94
CA ARG A 394 25.62 3.99 6.31
C ARG A 394 25.75 5.48 6.02
N LYS A 395 26.10 6.27 7.04
CA LYS A 395 26.30 7.74 6.91
C LYS A 395 27.36 8.08 5.85
N ARG A 396 28.43 7.32 5.73
CA ARG A 396 29.47 7.55 4.71
C ARG A 396 28.96 7.39 3.28
N ASN A 397 28.01 6.52 3.07
CA ASN A 397 27.46 6.21 1.76
C ASN A 397 26.17 6.98 1.40
N TYR A 398 25.67 7.84 2.27
CA TYR A 398 24.46 8.62 1.99
C TYR A 398 24.57 9.46 0.73
N TYR A 399 23.44 9.73 0.14
CA TYR A 399 23.32 10.79 -0.85
C TYR A 399 23.77 12.11 -0.27
N GLY A 400 24.59 12.84 -1.05
CA GLY A 400 24.99 14.19 -0.70
C GLY A 400 23.93 15.24 -1.06
N LYS A 401 24.16 16.50 -0.65
CA LYS A 401 23.28 17.63 -0.99
C LYS A 401 23.70 18.35 -2.28
N GLN A 402 24.99 18.41 -2.60
CA GLN A 402 25.53 19.12 -3.76
C GLN A 402 26.16 18.17 -4.79
N ASP A 403 26.87 17.16 -4.33
CA ASP A 403 27.48 16.09 -5.10
C ASP A 403 26.89 14.74 -4.65
N ARG A 404 27.14 13.66 -5.41
CA ARG A 404 26.57 12.33 -5.09
C ARG A 404 25.07 12.36 -4.82
N ASN A 405 24.32 13.18 -5.54
CA ASN A 405 22.89 13.45 -5.32
C ASN A 405 22.01 13.04 -6.51
N ILE A 406 22.53 12.20 -7.40
CA ILE A 406 21.78 11.66 -8.54
C ILE A 406 21.65 10.15 -8.38
N THR A 407 20.44 9.63 -8.47
CA THR A 407 20.14 8.20 -8.36
C THR A 407 20.70 7.40 -9.53
N HIS A 408 20.77 6.07 -9.40
CA HIS A 408 21.21 5.19 -10.48
C HIS A 408 20.26 5.20 -11.70
N TYR A 409 19.03 5.68 -11.54
CA TYR A 409 18.05 5.93 -12.62
C TYR A 409 17.98 7.43 -13.03
N HIS A 410 18.99 8.21 -12.66
CA HIS A 410 19.23 9.60 -13.07
C HIS A 410 18.24 10.66 -12.55
N GLN A 411 17.48 10.39 -11.49
CA GLN A 411 16.72 11.43 -10.77
C GLN A 411 17.61 12.14 -9.74
N GLN A 412 17.51 13.46 -9.67
CA GLN A 412 18.16 14.24 -8.62
C GLN A 412 17.44 14.03 -7.27
N VAL A 413 18.19 13.80 -6.21
CA VAL A 413 17.69 13.73 -4.83
C VAL A 413 17.67 15.14 -4.27
N GLU A 414 16.51 15.77 -4.37
CA GLU A 414 16.26 17.10 -3.81
C GLU A 414 15.77 16.99 -2.36
N ASP A 415 15.86 18.10 -1.60
CA ASP A 415 15.42 18.20 -0.21
C ASP A 415 15.90 17.01 0.67
N ASN A 416 17.20 16.69 0.57
CA ASN A 416 17.80 15.56 1.27
C ASN A 416 17.90 15.82 2.77
N LEU A 417 17.14 15.06 3.57
CA LEU A 417 17.08 15.15 5.04
C LEU A 417 17.82 14.01 5.75
N LEU A 418 18.53 13.14 5.04
CA LEU A 418 19.10 11.90 5.59
C LEU A 418 20.04 12.15 6.77
N ASP A 419 21.01 13.08 6.60
CA ASP A 419 21.95 13.41 7.68
C ASP A 419 21.21 14.00 8.89
N GLU A 420 20.33 14.98 8.65
CA GLU A 420 19.60 15.71 9.69
C GLU A 420 18.71 14.75 10.53
N ILE A 421 17.93 13.89 9.87
CA ILE A 421 17.06 12.92 10.55
C ILE A 421 17.90 11.89 11.30
N THR A 422 18.99 11.39 10.69
CA THR A 422 19.84 10.38 11.31
C THR A 422 20.58 10.93 12.52
N GLU A 423 21.15 12.13 12.43
CA GLU A 423 21.85 12.77 13.55
C GLU A 423 20.90 13.08 14.71
N GLN A 424 19.71 13.62 14.41
CA GLN A 424 18.71 13.89 15.44
C GLN A 424 18.25 12.60 16.13
N LEU A 425 18.03 11.53 15.36
CA LEU A 425 17.61 10.24 15.93
C LEU A 425 18.76 9.55 16.70
N GLU A 426 20.00 9.62 16.21
CA GLU A 426 21.18 9.10 16.90
C GLU A 426 21.32 9.72 18.30
N GLN A 427 21.09 11.04 18.41
CA GLN A 427 21.12 11.76 19.69
C GLN A 427 19.92 11.42 20.58
N SER A 428 18.70 11.51 20.05
CA SER A 428 17.47 11.32 20.87
C SER A 428 17.26 9.87 21.31
N SER A 429 17.83 8.90 20.59
CA SER A 429 17.80 7.48 20.96
C SER A 429 18.95 7.04 21.86
N ASP A 430 19.90 7.93 22.22
CA ASP A 430 21.12 7.60 22.95
C ASP A 430 21.96 6.48 22.30
N TYR A 431 21.97 6.44 20.95
CA TYR A 431 22.52 5.32 20.18
C TYR A 431 23.91 4.89 20.62
N GLN A 432 24.87 5.84 20.77
CA GLN A 432 26.26 5.53 21.10
C GLN A 432 26.40 4.93 22.50
N ALA A 433 25.69 5.48 23.50
CA ALA A 433 25.71 4.98 24.87
C ALA A 433 25.08 3.59 24.96
N ARG A 434 23.94 3.39 24.33
CA ARG A 434 23.26 2.08 24.28
C ARG A 434 24.10 1.03 23.57
N ARG A 435 24.77 1.39 22.47
CA ARG A 435 25.65 0.47 21.75
C ARG A 435 26.83 -0.01 22.61
N ALA A 436 27.44 0.90 23.37
CA ALA A 436 28.49 0.54 24.33
C ALA A 436 27.97 -0.37 25.46
N GLU A 437 26.80 -0.06 26.03
CA GLU A 437 26.13 -0.87 27.05
C GLU A 437 25.82 -2.29 26.53
N ILE A 438 25.25 -2.38 25.32
CA ILE A 438 24.89 -3.66 24.68
C ILE A 438 26.13 -4.51 24.44
N ARG A 439 27.23 -3.94 23.95
CA ARG A 439 28.51 -4.67 23.78
C ARG A 439 29.03 -5.20 25.12
N ALA A 440 28.97 -4.38 26.18
CA ALA A 440 29.37 -4.80 27.52
C ALA A 440 28.42 -5.88 28.10
N PHE A 441 27.12 -5.79 27.84
CA PHE A 441 26.15 -6.83 28.19
C PHE A 441 26.47 -8.14 27.47
N ASN A 442 26.63 -8.11 26.13
CA ASN A 442 26.88 -9.29 25.29
C ASN A 442 28.18 -10.01 25.67
N ALA A 443 29.23 -9.28 26.08
CA ALA A 443 30.48 -9.86 26.54
C ALA A 443 30.34 -10.67 27.83
N ARG A 444 29.36 -10.36 28.68
CA ARG A 444 29.12 -11.01 29.97
C ARG A 444 28.02 -12.04 29.97
N SER A 445 27.04 -11.88 29.08
CA SER A 445 25.88 -12.76 29.00
C SER A 445 26.18 -13.96 28.09
N PRO A 446 26.09 -15.20 28.60
CA PRO A 446 26.35 -16.38 27.79
C PRO A 446 25.15 -16.77 26.91
N LEU A 447 23.91 -16.49 27.35
CA LEU A 447 22.68 -16.99 26.72
C LEU A 447 21.89 -15.89 25.99
N LEU A 448 21.72 -14.75 26.64
CA LEU A 448 20.97 -13.64 26.04
C LEU A 448 21.93 -12.71 25.31
N LYS A 449 21.58 -12.35 24.08
CA LYS A 449 22.32 -11.34 23.31
C LYS A 449 21.39 -10.21 22.90
N ARG A 450 21.88 -8.97 23.03
CA ARG A 450 21.14 -7.78 22.59
C ARG A 450 21.73 -7.27 21.27
N GLY A 451 20.90 -6.63 20.46
CA GLY A 451 21.33 -5.99 19.21
C GLY A 451 20.71 -4.61 19.06
N LEU A 452 21.39 -3.73 18.36
CA LEU A 452 20.96 -2.36 18.08
C LEU A 452 21.26 -2.00 16.63
N ALA A 453 20.27 -1.47 15.93
CA ALA A 453 20.46 -0.94 14.59
C ALA A 453 19.69 0.36 14.40
N LEU A 454 20.28 1.29 13.64
CA LEU A 454 19.63 2.48 13.12
C LEU A 454 19.70 2.44 11.60
N THR A 455 18.52 2.42 10.93
CA THR A 455 18.42 2.41 9.47
C THR A 455 17.64 3.61 8.95
N PRO A 456 18.06 4.19 7.83
CA PRO A 456 17.36 5.29 7.16
C PRO A 456 16.31 4.78 6.19
N VAL A 457 15.40 5.67 5.81
CA VAL A 457 14.42 5.48 4.73
C VAL A 457 14.44 6.69 3.80
N LYS A 458 14.59 6.45 2.49
CA LYS A 458 14.30 7.40 1.41
C LYS A 458 13.33 6.73 0.44
N PHE A 459 12.09 7.16 0.40
CA PHE A 459 11.05 6.54 -0.42
C PHE A 459 10.45 7.51 -1.42
N GLY A 460 10.45 7.12 -2.70
CA GLY A 460 9.90 7.92 -3.78
C GLY A 460 8.37 7.84 -3.85
N ILE A 461 7.73 9.00 -3.97
CA ILE A 461 6.28 9.15 -3.97
C ILE A 461 5.77 9.50 -5.36
N SER A 462 5.09 8.59 -5.99
CA SER A 462 4.18 8.64 -7.14
C SER A 462 3.96 7.24 -7.70
N PHE A 463 3.02 7.08 -8.61
CA PHE A 463 2.99 5.93 -9.52
C PHE A 463 4.13 6.06 -10.53
N THR A 464 4.87 4.98 -10.76
CA THR A 464 5.91 4.92 -11.79
C THR A 464 5.30 4.90 -13.21
N SER A 465 4.03 4.47 -13.34
CA SER A 465 3.22 4.66 -14.54
C SER A 465 2.63 6.08 -14.53
N SER A 466 3.21 6.98 -15.31
CA SER A 466 2.96 8.43 -15.22
C SER A 466 1.49 8.83 -15.36
N PHE A 467 0.70 8.13 -16.21
CA PHE A 467 -0.71 8.43 -16.46
C PHE A 467 -1.61 8.18 -15.21
N LEU A 468 -1.16 7.39 -14.25
CA LEU A 468 -1.90 7.14 -13.00
C LEU A 468 -1.78 8.28 -11.99
N ASN A 469 -0.90 9.27 -12.20
CA ASN A 469 -0.72 10.38 -11.26
C ASN A 469 -1.74 11.49 -11.50
N GLN A 470 -3.04 11.15 -11.38
CA GLN A 470 -4.16 12.05 -11.57
C GLN A 470 -5.34 11.68 -10.66
N ALA A 471 -6.20 12.65 -10.34
CA ALA A 471 -7.43 12.43 -9.61
C ALA A 471 -8.48 13.49 -9.92
N GLY A 472 -9.76 13.15 -9.62
CA GLY A 472 -10.90 14.04 -9.70
C GLY A 472 -11.64 14.15 -8.37
N ALA A 473 -12.39 15.25 -8.21
CA ALA A 473 -13.32 15.48 -7.10
C ALA A 473 -14.55 16.22 -7.58
N LEU A 474 -15.67 16.06 -6.87
CA LEU A 474 -16.91 16.78 -7.08
C LEU A 474 -17.39 17.36 -5.75
N ILE A 475 -17.59 18.66 -5.69
CA ILE A 475 -18.13 19.36 -4.51
C ILE A 475 -19.48 20.01 -4.89
N LEU A 476 -20.45 19.85 -3.99
CA LEU A 476 -21.77 20.45 -4.07
C LEU A 476 -21.99 21.29 -2.80
N ILE A 477 -22.37 22.56 -2.94
CA ILE A 477 -22.78 23.41 -1.83
C ILE A 477 -24.30 23.58 -1.88
N TYR A 478 -24.97 23.25 -0.79
CA TYR A 478 -26.42 23.44 -0.65
C TYR A 478 -26.74 24.84 -0.18
N THR A 479 -27.99 25.29 -0.41
CA THR A 479 -28.46 26.64 -0.06
C THR A 479 -28.49 26.94 1.45
N ASP A 480 -28.37 25.91 2.28
CA ASP A 480 -28.25 26.05 3.74
C ASP A 480 -26.76 26.14 4.19
N GLY A 481 -25.82 26.15 3.26
CA GLY A 481 -24.39 26.26 3.52
C GLY A 481 -23.71 24.92 3.85
N THR A 482 -24.42 23.80 3.83
CA THR A 482 -23.79 22.48 3.96
C THR A 482 -23.12 22.05 2.65
N VAL A 483 -22.11 21.20 2.76
CA VAL A 483 -21.29 20.78 1.62
C VAL A 483 -21.31 19.27 1.48
N GLN A 484 -21.54 18.76 0.28
CA GLN A 484 -21.32 17.36 -0.06
C GLN A 484 -20.04 17.22 -0.87
N LEU A 485 -19.17 16.33 -0.41
CA LEU A 485 -17.85 16.06 -0.98
C LEU A 485 -17.79 14.64 -1.54
N ASN A 486 -17.30 14.54 -2.79
CA ASN A 486 -16.99 13.28 -3.45
C ASN A 486 -15.60 13.36 -4.05
N HIS A 487 -14.84 12.25 -4.01
CA HIS A 487 -13.54 12.14 -4.67
C HIS A 487 -13.29 10.70 -5.13
N GLY A 488 -12.28 10.52 -5.98
CA GLY A 488 -11.97 9.22 -6.56
C GLY A 488 -11.19 8.27 -5.64
N GLY A 489 -10.63 8.77 -4.54
CA GLY A 489 -9.91 7.95 -3.58
C GLY A 489 -10.83 7.11 -2.70
N THR A 490 -10.30 6.03 -2.14
CA THR A 490 -11.03 5.06 -1.32
C THR A 490 -10.53 5.05 0.12
N GLU A 491 -11.44 4.92 1.09
CA GLU A 491 -11.14 4.83 2.53
C GLU A 491 -10.95 3.36 2.93
N MET A 492 -9.77 3.02 3.44
CA MET A 492 -9.41 1.68 3.90
C MET A 492 -8.86 1.67 5.35
N GLY A 493 -9.18 2.74 6.12
CA GLY A 493 -8.74 2.93 7.50
C GLY A 493 -7.58 3.92 7.66
N GLN A 494 -6.99 4.41 6.56
CA GLN A 494 -5.85 5.33 6.57
C GLN A 494 -6.22 6.79 6.87
N GLY A 495 -7.51 7.12 6.95
CA GLY A 495 -7.99 8.46 7.25
C GLY A 495 -7.97 9.43 6.06
N LEU A 496 -7.99 8.91 4.83
CA LEU A 496 -8.02 9.72 3.61
C LEU A 496 -9.22 10.68 3.60
N ASN A 497 -10.41 10.14 3.87
CA ASN A 497 -11.64 10.94 3.91
C ASN A 497 -11.55 12.10 4.91
N THR A 498 -11.00 11.84 6.10
CA THR A 498 -10.81 12.88 7.13
C THR A 498 -9.91 14.00 6.64
N LYS A 499 -8.76 13.66 6.04
CA LYS A 499 -7.81 14.64 5.51
C LYS A 499 -8.43 15.48 4.39
N ILE A 500 -9.18 14.86 3.47
CA ILE A 500 -9.82 15.59 2.36
C ILE A 500 -10.94 16.50 2.86
N ILE A 501 -11.73 16.08 3.86
CA ILE A 501 -12.70 16.96 4.53
C ILE A 501 -11.99 18.20 5.13
N GLN A 502 -10.84 18.00 5.82
CA GLN A 502 -10.07 19.11 6.40
C GLN A 502 -9.53 20.07 5.32
N ILE A 503 -9.09 19.55 4.17
CA ILE A 503 -8.65 20.37 3.03
C ILE A 503 -9.79 21.27 2.52
N VAL A 504 -10.97 20.71 2.31
CA VAL A 504 -12.13 21.48 1.84
C VAL A 504 -12.60 22.49 2.90
N ALA A 505 -12.59 22.08 4.18
CA ALA A 505 -12.90 22.97 5.31
C ALA A 505 -11.94 24.17 5.35
N GLU A 506 -10.65 23.95 5.17
CA GLU A 506 -9.62 24.99 5.14
C GLU A 506 -9.82 25.97 3.97
N VAL A 507 -10.13 25.47 2.77
CA VAL A 507 -10.34 26.31 1.59
C VAL A 507 -11.62 27.16 1.72
N LEU A 508 -12.71 26.55 2.17
CA LEU A 508 -14.01 27.23 2.31
C LEU A 508 -14.14 27.98 3.64
N GLN A 509 -13.19 27.77 4.57
CA GLN A 509 -13.21 28.37 5.91
C GLN A 509 -14.49 28.05 6.72
N ILE A 510 -14.93 26.79 6.67
CA ILE A 510 -16.04 26.24 7.44
C ILE A 510 -15.57 25.07 8.29
N GLU A 511 -16.28 24.75 9.37
CA GLU A 511 -15.95 23.60 10.21
C GLU A 511 -16.28 22.27 9.51
N VAL A 512 -15.54 21.19 9.84
CA VAL A 512 -15.67 19.88 9.20
C VAL A 512 -17.06 19.25 9.37
N ASP A 513 -17.81 19.61 10.40
CA ASP A 513 -19.20 19.16 10.66
C ASP A 513 -20.21 19.64 9.59
N LYS A 514 -19.86 20.68 8.82
CA LYS A 514 -20.64 21.18 7.69
C LYS A 514 -20.40 20.40 6.40
N ILE A 515 -19.44 19.47 6.38
CA ILE A 515 -19.03 18.74 5.18
C ILE A 515 -19.38 17.27 5.33
N GLN A 516 -20.24 16.76 4.47
CA GLN A 516 -20.57 15.35 4.39
C GLN A 516 -19.82 14.69 3.22
N ILE A 517 -18.99 13.68 3.52
CA ILE A 517 -18.36 12.88 2.49
C ILE A 517 -19.23 11.66 2.14
N THR A 518 -19.36 11.35 0.86
CA THR A 518 -20.15 10.20 0.38
C THR A 518 -19.23 9.03 0.03
N ALA A 519 -19.84 7.91 -0.40
CA ALA A 519 -19.08 6.79 -0.97
C ALA A 519 -18.34 7.24 -2.24
N THR A 520 -17.17 6.65 -2.50
CA THR A 520 -16.51 6.72 -3.80
C THR A 520 -17.38 6.00 -4.82
N ASP A 521 -17.76 6.69 -5.88
CA ASP A 521 -18.79 6.25 -6.83
C ASP A 521 -18.37 6.67 -8.25
N THR A 522 -18.25 5.69 -9.16
CA THR A 522 -17.79 5.93 -10.54
C THR A 522 -18.79 6.72 -11.38
N GLY A 523 -20.06 6.83 -10.96
CA GLY A 523 -21.07 7.70 -11.57
C GLY A 523 -20.92 9.18 -11.17
N LYS A 524 -20.17 9.48 -10.09
CA LYS A 524 -19.91 10.85 -9.62
C LYS A 524 -18.52 11.36 -10.01
N VAL A 525 -17.51 10.53 -9.86
CA VAL A 525 -16.11 10.86 -10.18
C VAL A 525 -15.52 9.71 -11.01
N PRO A 526 -15.57 9.81 -12.34
CA PRO A 526 -15.13 8.74 -13.24
C PRO A 526 -13.62 8.74 -13.48
N ASN A 527 -13.11 7.61 -13.97
CA ASN A 527 -11.75 7.45 -14.51
C ASN A 527 -10.64 7.84 -13.51
N THR A 528 -10.86 7.55 -12.24
CA THR A 528 -9.88 7.83 -11.20
C THR A 528 -8.84 6.73 -11.09
N SER A 529 -7.64 7.12 -10.67
CA SER A 529 -6.55 6.18 -10.39
C SER A 529 -6.81 5.39 -9.10
N PRO A 530 -6.18 4.22 -8.91
CA PRO A 530 -6.32 3.47 -7.68
C PRO A 530 -5.82 4.27 -6.47
N THR A 531 -6.35 3.98 -5.29
CA THR A 531 -5.83 4.52 -4.03
C THR A 531 -4.62 3.69 -3.60
N ALA A 532 -3.46 4.04 -4.15
CA ALA A 532 -2.20 3.36 -4.00
C ALA A 532 -1.02 4.36 -4.08
N ALA A 533 0.23 3.87 -4.10
CA ALA A 533 1.46 4.66 -4.21
C ALA A 533 1.58 5.77 -3.14
N SER A 534 0.87 5.67 -2.03
CA SER A 534 0.77 6.67 -0.95
C SER A 534 0.29 8.06 -1.39
N SER A 535 -0.12 8.21 -2.65
CA SER A 535 -0.47 9.51 -3.26
C SER A 535 -1.94 9.92 -3.06
N GLY A 536 -2.72 9.14 -2.31
CA GLY A 536 -4.16 9.38 -2.15
C GLY A 536 -4.50 10.78 -1.65
N ALA A 537 -3.82 11.26 -0.60
CA ALA A 537 -4.03 12.62 -0.08
C ALA A 537 -3.52 13.69 -1.05
N ASP A 538 -2.37 13.48 -1.69
CA ASP A 538 -1.79 14.41 -2.66
C ASP A 538 -2.71 14.60 -3.86
N LEU A 539 -3.12 13.51 -4.51
CA LEU A 539 -3.93 13.54 -5.72
C LEU A 539 -5.36 14.01 -5.46
N ASN A 540 -6.07 13.28 -4.58
CA ASN A 540 -7.50 13.57 -4.32
C ASN A 540 -7.65 14.84 -3.48
N GLY A 541 -6.69 15.15 -2.60
CA GLY A 541 -6.67 16.39 -1.84
C GLY A 541 -6.50 17.62 -2.72
N LYS A 542 -5.55 17.61 -3.68
CA LYS A 542 -5.40 18.70 -4.67
C LYS A 542 -6.61 18.83 -5.57
N ALA A 543 -7.21 17.72 -6.03
CA ALA A 543 -8.43 17.77 -6.82
C ALA A 543 -9.60 18.40 -6.05
N ALA A 544 -9.77 18.03 -4.77
CA ALA A 544 -10.78 18.62 -3.89
C ALA A 544 -10.48 20.10 -3.56
N GLN A 545 -9.20 20.45 -3.35
CA GLN A 545 -8.76 21.83 -3.19
C GLN A 545 -9.16 22.68 -4.40
N ASN A 546 -8.85 22.22 -5.61
CA ASN A 546 -9.17 22.92 -6.85
C ASN A 546 -10.70 23.12 -7.02
N ALA A 547 -11.52 22.10 -6.71
CA ALA A 547 -12.97 22.24 -6.75
C ALA A 547 -13.49 23.29 -5.75
N ALA A 548 -12.97 23.27 -4.53
CA ALA A 548 -13.36 24.21 -3.47
C ALA A 548 -12.95 25.66 -3.80
N GLU A 549 -11.75 25.85 -4.37
CA GLU A 549 -11.25 27.15 -4.84
C GLU A 549 -12.13 27.71 -5.96
N ILE A 550 -12.51 26.90 -6.96
CA ILE A 550 -13.45 27.31 -8.01
C ILE A 550 -14.77 27.83 -7.42
N LEU A 551 -15.32 27.14 -6.44
CA LEU A 551 -16.58 27.54 -5.80
C LEU A 551 -16.42 28.82 -4.98
N ARG A 552 -15.35 28.92 -4.19
CA ARG A 552 -15.02 30.12 -3.43
C ARG A 552 -14.84 31.34 -4.34
N ASP A 553 -14.14 31.18 -5.45
CA ASP A 553 -13.87 32.26 -6.39
C ASP A 553 -15.15 32.73 -7.09
N ARG A 554 -16.07 31.81 -7.45
CA ARG A 554 -17.40 32.18 -8.00
C ARG A 554 -18.23 33.00 -6.99
N MET A 555 -18.28 32.56 -5.72
CA MET A 555 -18.95 33.30 -4.66
C MET A 555 -18.30 34.66 -4.41
N THR A 556 -16.96 34.76 -4.45
CA THR A 556 -16.21 36.01 -4.36
C THR A 556 -16.61 36.97 -5.48
N GLN A 557 -16.60 36.52 -6.74
CA GLN A 557 -16.96 37.35 -7.90
C GLN A 557 -18.39 37.87 -7.80
N MET A 558 -19.35 37.03 -7.37
CA MET A 558 -20.74 37.43 -7.14
C MET A 558 -20.81 38.52 -6.08
N LEU A 559 -20.12 38.35 -4.95
CA LEU A 559 -20.12 39.37 -3.88
C LEU A 559 -19.51 40.68 -4.32
N CYS A 560 -18.42 40.64 -5.11
CA CYS A 560 -17.83 41.84 -5.69
C CYS A 560 -18.81 42.60 -6.59
N GLN A 561 -19.58 41.90 -7.43
CA GLN A 561 -20.61 42.50 -8.28
C GLN A 561 -21.76 43.10 -7.48
N LEU A 562 -22.23 42.38 -6.46
CA LEU A 562 -23.37 42.86 -5.60
C LEU A 562 -23.00 44.07 -4.75
N HIS A 563 -21.75 44.17 -4.29
CA HIS A 563 -21.32 45.20 -3.35
C HIS A 563 -20.35 46.22 -3.98
N GLN A 564 -20.06 46.13 -5.27
CA GLN A 564 -19.11 47.00 -5.98
C GLN A 564 -17.78 47.12 -5.24
N CYS A 565 -17.24 46.01 -4.75
CA CYS A 565 -15.97 45.92 -4.04
C CYS A 565 -14.96 45.05 -4.80
N ASP A 566 -13.68 45.21 -4.49
CA ASP A 566 -12.60 44.38 -5.06
C ASP A 566 -12.53 43.00 -4.39
N ALA A 567 -11.99 42.03 -5.10
CA ALA A 567 -11.80 40.65 -4.59
C ALA A 567 -10.94 40.60 -3.31
N SER A 568 -10.01 41.52 -3.13
CA SER A 568 -9.19 41.68 -1.93
C SER A 568 -9.98 42.13 -0.69
N GLU A 569 -11.18 42.67 -0.88
CA GLU A 569 -12.10 43.08 0.18
C GLU A 569 -13.08 41.97 0.56
N VAL A 570 -13.06 40.83 -0.17
CA VAL A 570 -13.83 39.64 0.17
C VAL A 570 -12.93 38.64 0.89
N SER A 571 -13.35 38.22 2.07
CA SER A 571 -12.59 37.23 2.85
C SER A 571 -13.54 36.23 3.52
N PHE A 572 -13.17 34.94 3.42
CA PHE A 572 -13.84 33.84 4.10
C PHE A 572 -13.05 33.48 5.34
N ARG A 573 -13.69 33.41 6.48
CA ARG A 573 -13.04 33.02 7.73
C ARG A 573 -14.05 32.50 8.75
N ASN A 574 -13.83 31.29 9.25
CA ASN A 574 -14.62 30.65 10.31
C ASN A 574 -16.13 30.71 10.10
N GLY A 575 -16.58 30.34 8.90
CA GLY A 575 -18.03 30.33 8.54
C GLY A 575 -18.64 31.69 8.27
N ILE A 576 -17.86 32.77 8.36
CA ILE A 576 -18.28 34.14 8.05
C ILE A 576 -17.57 34.65 6.79
N VAL A 577 -18.30 35.32 5.93
CA VAL A 577 -17.79 35.94 4.71
C VAL A 577 -17.96 37.43 4.81
N ARG A 578 -16.87 38.20 4.70
CA ARG A 578 -16.86 39.63 4.62
C ARG A 578 -16.80 40.09 3.16
N ALA A 579 -17.60 41.04 2.77
CA ALA A 579 -17.52 41.72 1.47
C ALA A 579 -17.64 43.24 1.66
N GLY A 580 -16.53 43.96 1.57
CA GLY A 580 -16.42 45.36 1.96
C GLY A 580 -16.76 45.52 3.45
N GLU A 581 -17.79 46.35 3.74
CA GLU A 581 -18.28 46.58 5.10
C GLU A 581 -19.33 45.54 5.56
N LYS A 582 -19.83 44.67 4.67
CA LYS A 582 -20.89 43.73 4.98
C LYS A 582 -20.33 42.37 5.42
N HIS A 583 -21.07 41.73 6.31
CA HIS A 583 -20.74 40.38 6.81
C HIS A 583 -21.94 39.44 6.60
N TYR A 584 -21.65 38.23 6.18
CA TYR A 584 -22.61 37.16 5.87
C TYR A 584 -22.16 35.88 6.55
N THR A 585 -23.09 35.00 6.90
CA THR A 585 -22.73 33.61 7.15
C THR A 585 -22.44 32.93 5.82
N PHE A 586 -21.66 31.86 5.83
CA PHE A 586 -21.42 31.04 4.63
C PHE A 586 -22.72 30.54 4.00
N ALA A 587 -23.74 30.22 4.83
CA ALA A 587 -25.09 29.84 4.39
C ALA A 587 -25.79 30.95 3.65
N ASP A 588 -25.67 32.22 4.13
CA ASP A 588 -26.31 33.38 3.46
C ASP A 588 -25.65 33.59 2.08
N VAL A 589 -24.34 33.43 1.98
CA VAL A 589 -23.61 33.52 0.70
C VAL A 589 -24.02 32.42 -0.26
N ALA A 590 -24.17 31.18 0.21
CA ALA A 590 -24.66 30.07 -0.60
C ALA A 590 -26.09 30.33 -1.12
N GLN A 591 -26.97 30.85 -0.28
CA GLN A 591 -28.32 31.25 -0.69
C GLN A 591 -28.31 32.41 -1.67
N LEU A 592 -27.50 33.45 -1.45
CA LEU A 592 -27.32 34.56 -2.38
C LEU A 592 -26.78 34.08 -3.73
N ALA A 593 -25.82 33.17 -3.75
CA ALA A 593 -25.29 32.57 -4.97
C ALA A 593 -26.38 31.86 -5.77
N TRP A 594 -27.23 31.07 -5.12
CA TRP A 594 -28.37 30.43 -5.77
C TRP A 594 -29.37 31.44 -6.35
N LEU A 595 -29.72 32.47 -5.58
CA LEU A 595 -30.64 33.53 -6.02
C LEU A 595 -30.08 34.34 -7.20
N ASN A 596 -28.76 34.47 -7.29
CA ASN A 596 -28.09 35.17 -8.39
C ASN A 596 -27.64 34.19 -9.53
N GLN A 597 -28.15 32.94 -9.54
CA GLN A 597 -27.88 31.94 -10.56
C GLN A 597 -26.40 31.58 -10.72
N VAL A 598 -25.65 31.65 -9.62
CA VAL A 598 -24.24 31.22 -9.56
C VAL A 598 -24.17 29.73 -9.28
N PRO A 599 -23.45 28.91 -10.10
CA PRO A 599 -23.38 27.48 -9.91
C PRO A 599 -22.63 27.10 -8.61
N LEU A 600 -23.31 26.31 -7.77
CA LEU A 600 -22.82 25.81 -6.48
C LEU A 600 -22.29 24.38 -6.54
N SER A 601 -21.93 23.91 -7.74
CA SER A 601 -21.22 22.65 -7.95
C SER A 601 -19.98 22.85 -8.81
N ALA A 602 -18.91 22.12 -8.48
CA ALA A 602 -17.68 22.14 -9.26
C ALA A 602 -16.99 20.78 -9.27
N ASN A 603 -16.46 20.41 -10.43
CA ASN A 603 -15.47 19.35 -10.56
C ASN A 603 -14.08 19.96 -10.38
N GLY A 604 -13.25 19.29 -9.58
CA GLY A 604 -11.82 19.55 -9.48
C GLY A 604 -11.05 18.42 -10.12
N TYR A 605 -9.94 18.77 -10.74
CA TYR A 605 -9.01 17.81 -11.34
C TYR A 605 -7.57 18.19 -10.99
N TYR A 606 -6.73 17.18 -10.76
CA TYR A 606 -5.31 17.38 -10.54
C TYR A 606 -4.48 16.34 -11.27
N ARG A 607 -3.35 16.76 -11.79
CA ARG A 607 -2.32 15.93 -12.39
C ARG A 607 -0.97 16.34 -11.83
N VAL A 608 -0.18 15.37 -11.35
CA VAL A 608 1.18 15.65 -10.85
C VAL A 608 2.07 16.15 -11.98
N PRO A 609 2.76 17.30 -11.81
CA PRO A 609 3.66 17.83 -12.82
C PRO A 609 5.01 17.11 -12.82
N GLY A 610 5.73 17.17 -13.95
CA GLY A 610 7.16 16.86 -14.03
C GLY A 610 7.55 15.39 -13.98
N ILE A 611 6.63 14.45 -13.76
CA ILE A 611 6.92 13.02 -13.73
C ILE A 611 7.12 12.49 -15.15
N HIS A 612 8.25 11.83 -15.38
CA HIS A 612 8.57 11.16 -16.62
C HIS A 612 9.59 10.04 -16.38
N TYR A 613 9.46 8.95 -17.08
CA TYR A 613 10.42 7.85 -17.02
C TYR A 613 10.43 7.07 -18.34
N ASP A 614 11.62 6.94 -18.93
CA ASP A 614 11.85 6.06 -20.07
C ASP A 614 12.34 4.71 -19.56
N ARG A 615 11.46 3.72 -19.61
CA ARG A 615 11.74 2.37 -19.12
C ARG A 615 12.85 1.68 -19.90
N LEU A 616 12.92 1.88 -21.20
CA LEU A 616 13.95 1.24 -22.06
C LEU A 616 15.33 1.85 -21.81
N ALA A 617 15.40 3.16 -21.62
CA ALA A 617 16.65 3.85 -21.30
C ALA A 617 17.04 3.72 -19.81
N GLY A 618 16.12 3.27 -18.94
CA GLY A 618 16.33 3.22 -17.50
C GLY A 618 16.55 4.58 -16.84
N ARG A 619 15.94 5.66 -17.40
CA ARG A 619 16.24 7.06 -17.02
C ARG A 619 14.99 7.89 -16.90
N GLY A 620 15.00 8.81 -15.92
CA GLY A 620 13.95 9.81 -15.79
C GLY A 620 13.75 10.28 -14.36
N GLN A 621 12.59 10.91 -14.15
CA GLN A 621 12.11 11.37 -12.85
C GLN A 621 10.80 10.64 -12.52
N PRO A 622 10.87 9.35 -12.09
CA PRO A 622 9.67 8.56 -11.79
C PRO A 622 8.95 9.03 -10.53
N PHE A 623 9.60 9.79 -9.63
CA PHE A 623 9.03 10.24 -8.37
C PHE A 623 8.90 11.76 -8.32
N TYR A 624 7.78 12.22 -7.77
CA TYR A 624 7.52 13.65 -7.60
C TYR A 624 8.38 14.25 -6.49
N TYR A 625 8.55 13.51 -5.39
CA TYR A 625 9.41 13.85 -4.27
C TYR A 625 9.81 12.58 -3.49
N PHE A 626 10.70 12.73 -2.52
CA PHE A 626 11.06 11.69 -1.58
C PHE A 626 10.54 12.00 -0.17
N ALA A 627 9.98 10.98 0.49
CA ALA A 627 9.71 10.99 1.93
C ALA A 627 10.88 10.35 2.66
N TYR A 628 11.27 10.93 3.80
CA TYR A 628 12.42 10.50 4.59
C TYR A 628 12.01 10.03 5.98
N GLY A 629 12.81 9.16 6.57
CA GLY A 629 12.64 8.72 7.94
C GLY A 629 13.84 7.92 8.41
N ALA A 630 13.88 7.62 9.69
CA ALA A 630 14.81 6.67 10.28
C ALA A 630 14.20 6.00 11.50
N ALA A 631 14.64 4.77 11.79
CA ALA A 631 14.27 4.03 12.98
C ALA A 631 15.52 3.47 13.67
N CYS A 632 15.54 3.52 15.02
CA CYS A 632 16.53 2.89 15.87
C CYS A 632 15.84 1.84 16.72
N CYS A 633 16.17 0.56 16.49
CA CYS A 633 15.58 -0.58 17.19
C CYS A 633 16.57 -1.31 18.05
N GLU A 634 16.13 -1.72 19.24
CA GLU A 634 16.87 -2.58 20.14
C GLU A 634 16.11 -3.87 20.41
N VAL A 635 16.80 -4.99 20.26
CA VAL A 635 16.26 -6.34 20.46
C VAL A 635 17.06 -7.13 21.48
N VAL A 636 16.47 -8.20 22.00
CA VAL A 636 17.15 -9.28 22.71
C VAL A 636 16.77 -10.61 22.09
N ILE A 637 17.74 -11.52 21.94
CA ILE A 637 17.56 -12.89 21.50
C ILE A 637 17.98 -13.87 22.59
N ASP A 638 17.33 -15.03 22.64
CA ASP A 638 17.76 -16.20 23.38
C ASP A 638 18.54 -17.13 22.44
N THR A 639 19.82 -17.38 22.75
CA THR A 639 20.71 -18.18 21.90
C THR A 639 20.41 -19.69 21.94
N LEU A 640 19.57 -20.17 22.85
CA LEU A 640 19.16 -21.57 22.94
C LEU A 640 17.90 -21.88 22.13
N THR A 641 17.02 -20.90 21.93
CA THR A 641 15.72 -21.11 21.29
C THR A 641 15.54 -20.29 20.01
N GLY A 642 16.36 -19.24 19.82
CA GLY A 642 16.18 -18.27 18.75
C GLY A 642 15.03 -17.27 19.00
N GLU A 643 14.30 -17.43 20.10
CA GLU A 643 13.25 -16.47 20.48
C GLU A 643 13.85 -15.07 20.69
N TYR A 644 13.06 -14.05 20.34
CA TYR A 644 13.48 -12.66 20.44
C TYR A 644 12.36 -11.76 20.96
N ARG A 645 12.77 -10.59 21.45
CA ARG A 645 11.88 -9.48 21.79
C ARG A 645 12.45 -8.16 21.26
N LEU A 646 11.55 -7.35 20.68
CA LEU A 646 11.82 -5.94 20.41
C LEU A 646 11.62 -5.16 21.72
N LEU A 647 12.70 -4.56 22.24
CA LEU A 647 12.70 -3.90 23.54
C LEU A 647 12.30 -2.43 23.44
N ARG A 648 12.85 -1.73 22.43
CA ARG A 648 12.62 -0.31 22.18
C ARG A 648 12.72 0.01 20.70
N ALA A 649 11.88 0.94 20.25
CA ALA A 649 12.00 1.55 18.93
C ALA A 649 11.82 3.06 19.02
N ASP A 650 12.78 3.79 18.48
CA ASP A 650 12.76 5.25 18.32
C ASP A 650 12.63 5.55 16.83
N ILE A 651 11.66 6.40 16.46
CA ILE A 651 11.33 6.70 15.07
C ILE A 651 11.23 8.21 14.87
N LEU A 652 11.87 8.71 13.82
CA LEU A 652 11.72 10.07 13.33
C LEU A 652 11.32 10.03 11.85
N HIS A 653 10.17 10.64 11.51
CA HIS A 653 9.61 10.53 10.16
C HIS A 653 9.16 11.89 9.60
N ASP A 654 9.47 12.14 8.33
CA ASP A 654 9.12 13.36 7.59
C ASP A 654 7.76 13.19 6.88
N VAL A 655 6.81 14.03 7.27
CA VAL A 655 5.46 14.09 6.67
C VAL A 655 5.20 15.46 6.01
N GLY A 656 6.24 16.28 5.84
CA GLY A 656 6.08 17.66 5.43
C GLY A 656 5.22 18.46 6.43
N ALA A 657 4.38 19.34 5.94
CA ALA A 657 3.35 19.98 6.78
C ALA A 657 2.19 18.99 6.99
N SER A 658 2.09 18.42 8.18
CA SER A 658 1.07 17.42 8.50
C SER A 658 -0.35 17.94 8.28
N LEU A 659 -1.17 17.20 7.54
CA LEU A 659 -2.59 17.50 7.36
C LEU A 659 -3.40 17.15 8.61
N ASN A 660 -3.03 16.06 9.31
CA ASN A 660 -3.64 15.60 10.56
C ASN A 660 -2.59 14.84 11.38
N PRO A 661 -1.96 15.46 12.37
CA PRO A 661 -0.85 14.85 13.12
C PRO A 661 -1.19 13.53 13.80
N ALA A 662 -2.40 13.39 14.35
CA ALA A 662 -2.79 12.14 15.03
C ALA A 662 -2.93 10.97 14.05
N ILE A 663 -3.50 11.21 12.85
CA ILE A 663 -3.60 10.20 11.80
C ILE A 663 -2.20 9.87 11.26
N ASP A 664 -1.34 10.86 11.07
CA ASP A 664 0.02 10.65 10.54
C ASP A 664 0.86 9.81 11.51
N ILE A 665 0.83 10.09 12.82
CA ILE A 665 1.49 9.27 13.85
C ILE A 665 0.95 7.83 13.81
N GLY A 666 -0.38 7.65 13.77
CA GLY A 666 -0.97 6.31 13.69
C GLY A 666 -0.58 5.54 12.42
N GLN A 667 -0.34 6.24 11.29
CA GLN A 667 0.16 5.62 10.07
C GLN A 667 1.64 5.21 10.19
N VAL A 668 2.45 5.98 10.91
CA VAL A 668 3.85 5.63 11.20
C VAL A 668 3.92 4.41 12.11
N GLU A 669 3.18 4.40 13.21
CA GLU A 669 3.12 3.27 14.16
C GLU A 669 2.63 1.99 13.48
N GLY A 670 1.49 2.06 12.77
CA GLY A 670 0.92 0.91 12.08
C GLY A 670 1.80 0.41 10.93
N GLY A 671 2.46 1.31 10.20
CA GLY A 671 3.42 0.94 9.15
C GLY A 671 4.64 0.22 9.70
N PHE A 672 5.22 0.75 10.77
CA PHE A 672 6.37 0.17 11.45
C PHE A 672 6.07 -1.25 11.95
N VAL A 673 4.98 -1.43 12.72
CA VAL A 673 4.60 -2.76 13.25
C VAL A 673 4.34 -3.77 12.14
N GLN A 674 3.68 -3.36 11.05
CA GLN A 674 3.46 -4.21 9.87
C GLN A 674 4.77 -4.60 9.18
N GLY A 675 5.73 -3.68 9.08
CA GLY A 675 7.07 -3.95 8.54
C GLY A 675 7.89 -4.88 9.43
N VAL A 676 7.80 -4.72 10.76
CA VAL A 676 8.40 -5.66 11.72
C VAL A 676 7.81 -7.06 11.55
N GLY A 677 6.48 -7.18 11.47
CA GLY A 677 5.82 -8.47 11.24
C GLY A 677 6.34 -9.20 10.00
N TRP A 678 6.42 -8.50 8.87
CA TRP A 678 6.94 -9.04 7.62
C TRP A 678 8.36 -9.61 7.75
N LEU A 679 9.24 -8.90 8.46
CA LEU A 679 10.65 -9.25 8.53
C LEU A 679 10.99 -10.20 9.70
N THR A 680 9.99 -10.55 10.53
CA THR A 680 10.24 -11.33 11.75
C THR A 680 9.33 -12.54 11.94
N CYS A 681 8.01 -12.40 11.95
CA CYS A 681 7.11 -13.48 12.36
C CYS A 681 6.09 -13.93 11.30
N GLU A 682 5.85 -13.11 10.27
CA GLU A 682 4.89 -13.44 9.22
C GLU A 682 5.55 -14.32 8.15
N GLU A 683 5.23 -15.60 8.12
CA GLU A 683 5.83 -16.57 7.21
C GLU A 683 4.79 -17.25 6.33
N LEU A 684 5.02 -17.20 5.02
CA LEU A 684 4.23 -17.93 4.03
C LEU A 684 4.91 -19.26 3.73
N VAL A 685 4.19 -20.36 3.94
CA VAL A 685 4.71 -21.72 3.76
C VAL A 685 3.85 -22.49 2.77
N TRP A 686 4.50 -23.09 1.77
CA TRP A 686 3.89 -24.02 0.82
C TRP A 686 4.48 -25.41 0.97
N SER A 687 3.67 -26.44 0.78
CA SER A 687 4.15 -27.80 0.63
C SER A 687 4.80 -27.99 -0.75
N GLU A 688 5.55 -29.08 -0.92
CA GLU A 688 6.13 -29.49 -2.21
C GLU A 688 5.09 -29.68 -3.33
N LYS A 689 3.82 -29.85 -2.97
CA LYS A 689 2.69 -29.97 -3.89
C LYS A 689 2.00 -28.63 -4.20
N GLY A 690 2.55 -27.51 -3.69
CA GLY A 690 1.96 -26.19 -3.85
C GLY A 690 0.77 -25.87 -2.96
N GLN A 691 0.51 -26.68 -1.91
CA GLN A 691 -0.52 -26.39 -0.92
C GLN A 691 -0.03 -25.29 0.01
N PHE A 692 -0.81 -24.22 0.12
CA PHE A 692 -0.55 -23.13 1.07
C PHE A 692 -0.90 -23.59 2.50
N LEU A 693 0.11 -23.72 3.37
CA LEU A 693 -0.04 -24.31 4.71
C LEU A 693 -0.39 -23.27 5.77
N THR A 694 0.02 -22.03 5.60
CA THR A 694 -0.29 -20.91 6.50
C THR A 694 -1.54 -20.16 6.04
N ASP A 695 -2.64 -20.89 5.81
CA ASP A 695 -3.86 -20.42 5.16
C ASP A 695 -4.95 -19.90 6.10
N GLY A 696 -4.57 -19.46 7.30
CA GLY A 696 -5.54 -18.93 8.26
C GLY A 696 -4.92 -18.42 9.55
N PRO A 697 -5.73 -17.78 10.44
CA PRO A 697 -5.24 -17.15 11.67
C PRO A 697 -4.55 -18.09 12.66
N ALA A 698 -4.84 -19.40 12.56
CA ALA A 698 -4.22 -20.41 13.43
C ALA A 698 -2.78 -20.77 13.02
N SER A 699 -2.42 -20.56 11.76
CA SER A 699 -1.12 -20.96 11.19
C SER A 699 -0.29 -19.77 10.67
N TYR A 700 -0.91 -18.67 10.30
CA TYR A 700 -0.24 -17.44 9.88
C TYR A 700 -0.21 -16.43 11.04
N LYS A 701 0.98 -16.13 11.55
CA LYS A 701 1.14 -15.24 12.70
C LYS A 701 1.36 -13.80 12.25
N ILE A 702 0.43 -12.92 12.62
CA ILE A 702 0.64 -11.46 12.57
C ILE A 702 1.13 -10.96 13.93
N PRO A 703 1.80 -9.79 14.02
CA PRO A 703 2.17 -9.19 15.30
C PRO A 703 0.96 -8.99 16.21
N ALA A 704 1.06 -9.47 17.44
CA ALA A 704 0.12 -9.19 18.51
C ALA A 704 0.56 -7.96 19.31
N ILE A 705 -0.29 -7.47 20.21
CA ILE A 705 0.05 -6.33 21.07
C ILE A 705 1.30 -6.60 21.94
N SER A 706 1.58 -7.85 22.29
CA SER A 706 2.78 -8.25 23.02
C SER A 706 4.07 -8.19 22.20
N ASP A 707 3.97 -8.13 20.87
CA ASP A 707 5.12 -8.06 19.96
C ASP A 707 5.53 -6.58 19.69
N VAL A 708 4.66 -5.64 20.04
CA VAL A 708 4.97 -4.21 19.99
C VAL A 708 5.87 -3.87 21.19
N PRO A 709 6.98 -3.13 21.00
CA PRO A 709 7.86 -2.77 22.11
C PRO A 709 7.12 -1.89 23.11
N ALA A 710 7.35 -2.14 24.40
CA ALA A 710 6.75 -1.31 25.45
C ALA A 710 7.24 0.15 25.40
N ASP A 711 8.44 0.38 24.86
CA ASP A 711 9.02 1.71 24.63
C ASP A 711 9.05 1.99 23.13
N LEU A 712 7.91 2.44 22.58
CA LEU A 712 7.75 2.89 21.18
C LEU A 712 7.65 4.41 21.17
N ARG A 713 8.62 5.07 20.57
CA ARG A 713 8.72 6.53 20.49
C ARG A 713 8.64 6.97 19.03
N VAL A 714 7.56 7.62 18.66
CA VAL A 714 7.35 8.15 17.30
C VAL A 714 7.31 9.67 17.35
N THR A 715 8.16 10.28 16.54
CA THR A 715 8.24 11.74 16.39
C THR A 715 8.16 12.09 14.90
N LEU A 716 7.39 13.12 14.57
CA LEU A 716 7.37 13.70 13.24
C LEU A 716 8.41 14.81 13.14
N VAL A 717 9.04 14.96 11.96
CA VAL A 717 9.95 16.09 11.73
C VAL A 717 9.17 17.40 11.79
N GLU A 718 9.57 18.30 12.67
CA GLU A 718 8.88 19.57 12.92
C GLU A 718 9.32 20.68 11.97
N ASN A 719 8.43 21.67 11.76
CA ASN A 719 8.71 22.89 11.00
C ASN A 719 9.23 22.68 9.58
N ARG A 720 8.87 21.55 8.96
CA ARG A 720 9.21 21.25 7.56
C ARG A 720 7.97 21.32 6.68
N LYS A 721 8.21 21.74 5.44
CA LYS A 721 7.22 21.76 4.37
C LYS A 721 7.80 21.01 3.18
N ASN A 722 6.96 20.31 2.43
CA ASN A 722 7.36 19.76 1.15
C ASN A 722 7.74 20.93 0.22
N PRO A 723 8.92 20.95 -0.41
CA PRO A 723 9.28 21.99 -1.39
C PRO A 723 8.42 21.91 -2.65
N GLN A 724 7.90 20.72 -2.97
CA GLN A 724 6.99 20.54 -4.09
C GLN A 724 5.59 21.08 -3.74
N ASP A 725 4.85 21.52 -4.77
CA ASP A 725 3.47 22.02 -4.62
C ASP A 725 2.48 20.87 -4.41
N THR A 726 2.63 20.15 -3.30
CA THR A 726 1.64 19.19 -2.81
C THR A 726 0.53 19.91 -2.04
N VAL A 727 -0.53 19.19 -1.69
CA VAL A 727 -1.64 19.76 -0.93
C VAL A 727 -1.13 20.26 0.43
N PHE A 728 -1.23 21.56 0.67
CA PHE A 728 -0.70 22.27 1.86
C PHE A 728 0.75 21.91 2.21
N HIS A 729 1.58 21.56 1.22
CA HIS A 729 2.98 21.15 1.41
C HIS A 729 3.19 19.93 2.32
N SER A 730 2.22 19.03 2.37
CA SER A 730 2.34 17.74 3.04
C SER A 730 3.20 16.74 2.26
N LYS A 731 3.64 15.69 2.93
CA LYS A 731 4.24 14.50 2.31
C LYS A 731 3.42 13.25 2.65
N ALA A 732 3.46 12.28 1.77
CA ALA A 732 2.78 11.00 1.93
C ALA A 732 3.32 10.19 3.12
N VAL A 733 2.43 9.55 3.87
CA VAL A 733 2.73 8.76 5.07
C VAL A 733 2.15 7.33 4.99
N GLY A 734 1.61 6.94 3.84
CA GLY A 734 0.99 5.62 3.67
C GLY A 734 2.00 4.47 3.65
N GLU A 735 2.98 4.50 2.76
CA GLU A 735 3.95 3.42 2.53
C GLU A 735 5.30 3.63 3.24
N PRO A 736 5.91 4.85 3.26
CA PRO A 736 7.27 5.02 3.77
C PRO A 736 7.51 4.48 5.18
N PRO A 737 6.57 4.59 6.14
CA PRO A 737 6.75 4.05 7.49
C PRO A 737 6.93 2.53 7.56
N PHE A 738 6.48 1.78 6.56
CA PHE A 738 6.62 0.34 6.52
C PHE A 738 8.10 -0.09 6.55
N MET A 739 8.97 0.62 5.84
CA MET A 739 10.40 0.34 5.74
C MET A 739 11.17 0.62 7.04
N LEU A 740 10.60 1.38 7.97
CA LEU A 740 11.19 1.59 9.31
C LEU A 740 11.34 0.26 10.08
N GLY A 741 10.52 -0.76 9.77
CA GLY A 741 10.64 -2.11 10.32
C GLY A 741 11.97 -2.81 10.00
N ILE A 742 12.70 -2.38 8.96
CA ILE A 742 14.03 -2.92 8.60
C ILE A 742 15.03 -2.79 9.75
N ALA A 743 14.91 -1.70 10.55
CA ALA A 743 15.77 -1.50 11.73
C ALA A 743 15.66 -2.64 12.75
N ALA A 744 14.49 -3.22 12.94
CA ALA A 744 14.31 -4.36 13.84
C ALA A 744 15.02 -5.62 13.32
N TRP A 745 14.93 -5.88 12.02
CA TRP A 745 15.61 -7.01 11.39
C TRP A 745 17.13 -6.84 11.41
N CYS A 746 17.67 -5.66 11.12
CA CYS A 746 19.09 -5.36 11.26
C CYS A 746 19.56 -5.47 12.73
N ALA A 747 18.72 -5.11 13.71
CA ALA A 747 19.03 -5.29 15.13
C ALA A 747 19.11 -6.78 15.52
N LEU A 748 18.25 -7.64 14.94
CA LEU A 748 18.35 -9.10 15.09
C LEU A 748 19.67 -9.63 14.52
N GLN A 749 20.07 -9.16 13.33
CA GLN A 749 21.38 -9.52 12.76
C GLN A 749 22.55 -9.07 13.66
N ASP A 750 22.45 -7.87 14.26
CA ASP A 750 23.47 -7.37 15.19
C ASP A 750 23.56 -8.24 16.46
N ALA A 751 22.41 -8.68 16.99
CA ALA A 751 22.36 -9.59 18.13
C ALA A 751 23.01 -10.96 17.79
N VAL A 752 22.66 -11.54 16.66
CA VAL A 752 23.22 -12.82 16.17
C VAL A 752 24.74 -12.68 15.92
N ALA A 753 25.18 -11.60 15.24
CA ALA A 753 26.60 -11.33 14.97
C ALA A 753 27.44 -11.25 16.25
N SER A 754 26.83 -10.81 17.38
CA SER A 754 27.52 -10.72 18.67
C SER A 754 28.02 -12.08 19.22
N VAL A 755 27.38 -13.19 18.81
CA VAL A 755 27.79 -14.56 19.19
C VAL A 755 29.18 -14.87 18.64
N GLY A 756 29.46 -14.46 17.39
CA GLY A 756 30.79 -14.57 16.76
C GLY A 756 31.70 -13.37 16.99
N GLY A 757 31.47 -12.55 18.05
CA GLY A 757 32.29 -11.39 18.35
C GLY A 757 32.21 -10.28 17.29
N TYR A 758 31.14 -10.23 16.51
CA TYR A 758 30.91 -9.30 15.38
C TYR A 758 31.88 -9.45 14.18
N ALA A 759 32.67 -10.52 14.14
CA ALA A 759 33.68 -10.72 13.11
C ALA A 759 33.15 -11.33 11.79
N ARG A 760 31.93 -11.84 11.80
CA ARG A 760 31.27 -12.47 10.64
C ARG A 760 29.86 -11.94 10.47
N HIS A 761 29.43 -11.86 9.23
CA HIS A 761 28.05 -11.56 8.89
C HIS A 761 27.15 -12.80 9.08
N PRO A 762 26.04 -12.71 9.84
CA PRO A 762 25.11 -13.83 9.97
C PRO A 762 24.32 -14.00 8.66
N GLN A 763 24.14 -15.24 8.22
CA GLN A 763 23.21 -15.54 7.14
C GLN A 763 21.78 -15.62 7.72
N LEU A 764 21.06 -14.52 7.67
CA LEU A 764 19.72 -14.43 8.22
C LEU A 764 18.73 -13.98 7.13
N ASP A 765 17.98 -14.94 6.61
CA ASP A 765 16.89 -14.67 5.68
C ASP A 765 15.74 -13.93 6.38
N ALA A 766 14.92 -13.19 5.61
CA ALA A 766 13.68 -12.61 6.10
C ALA A 766 12.48 -13.49 5.69
N PRO A 767 11.49 -13.69 6.60
CA PRO A 767 11.42 -13.25 8.00
C PRO A 767 12.43 -13.95 8.90
N ALA A 768 13.00 -13.22 9.86
CA ALA A 768 13.88 -13.75 10.88
C ALA A 768 13.09 -14.51 11.97
N THR A 769 12.52 -15.66 11.60
CA THR A 769 11.81 -16.52 12.56
C THR A 769 12.76 -17.03 13.64
N PRO A 770 12.25 -17.46 14.82
CA PRO A 770 13.09 -18.05 15.87
C PRO A 770 14.00 -19.16 15.36
N GLU A 771 13.51 -20.01 14.44
CA GLU A 771 14.33 -21.06 13.80
C GLU A 771 15.51 -20.47 13.01
N ARG A 772 15.27 -19.45 12.18
CA ARG A 772 16.33 -18.80 11.40
C ARG A 772 17.33 -18.07 12.30
N VAL A 773 16.85 -17.41 13.37
CA VAL A 773 17.72 -16.77 14.38
C VAL A 773 18.60 -17.83 15.05
N LEU A 774 18.03 -18.97 15.48
CA LEU A 774 18.78 -20.07 16.09
C LEU A 774 19.83 -20.64 15.14
N ASN A 775 19.46 -20.88 13.87
CA ASN A 775 20.39 -21.37 12.85
C ASN A 775 21.56 -20.39 12.64
N GLY A 776 21.30 -19.09 12.59
CA GLY A 776 22.36 -18.05 12.53
C GLY A 776 23.27 -18.06 13.75
N VAL A 777 22.72 -18.24 14.94
CA VAL A 777 23.49 -18.39 16.20
C VAL A 777 24.40 -19.62 16.14
N LEU A 778 23.86 -20.79 15.76
CA LEU A 778 24.60 -22.04 15.68
C LEU A 778 25.76 -21.96 14.66
N GLN A 779 25.47 -21.35 13.49
CA GLN A 779 26.48 -21.11 12.44
C GLN A 779 27.66 -20.29 12.96
N LEU A 780 27.39 -19.20 13.71
CA LEU A 780 28.46 -18.32 14.22
C LEU A 780 29.16 -18.89 15.47
N ALA A 781 28.51 -19.75 16.23
CA ALA A 781 29.10 -20.48 17.36
C ALA A 781 30.05 -21.63 16.92
N GLY A 782 30.12 -21.95 15.63
CA GLY A 782 30.96 -23.06 15.11
C GLY A 782 30.38 -24.46 15.36
N ALA A 783 29.05 -24.54 15.66
CA ALA A 783 28.39 -25.83 15.96
C ALA A 783 27.72 -26.46 14.72
N CYS A 784 27.86 -25.87 13.53
CA CYS A 784 27.09 -26.22 12.32
C CYS A 784 27.82 -27.10 11.30
N ASP A 785 29.00 -27.63 11.59
CA ASP A 785 29.70 -28.53 10.63
C ASP A 785 29.07 -29.93 10.57
N ASP A 786 28.10 -30.25 11.45
CA ASP A 786 27.52 -31.58 11.62
C ASP A 786 25.97 -31.66 11.55
N LEU A 787 25.28 -30.65 11.05
CA LEU A 787 23.83 -30.75 10.83
C LEU A 787 23.49 -31.00 9.35
N PRO A 788 22.62 -32.00 9.05
CA PRO A 788 22.26 -32.43 7.70
C PRO A 788 21.51 -31.40 6.87
#